data_47f1607d91a052050f798e45a34967ea
#
_entry.id   47f1607d91a052050f798e45a34967ea
#
_cell.length_a   1.000
_cell.length_b   1.000
_cell.length_c   1.000
_cell.angle_alpha   90.00
_cell.angle_beta   90.00
_cell.angle_gamma   90.00
#
_symmetry.space_group_name_H-M   'P 1'
#
loop_
_entity.id
_entity.type
_entity.pdbx_description
1 polymer ?
#
loop_
_entity_poly.entity_id
_entity_poly.type
_entity_poly.pdbx_seq_one_letter_code
_entity_poly.pdbx_strand_id
1 'polypeptide(L)'
;MMNHKKLLTAFIAMALTCNHLYAQDNNVDLNTQRSESQDVLKIPGKVLDHQGLIINPTPHSLQKQERKTLNISNGIALKDKKGKFSNDLSFLALNKKGVKMSIDFGEKLAAKQGVKNITGAYSLTIDEKGINIIGYDEKGAFYAIQTLREIIKSPISANGNLPCLAINDYPDLPYRGVVEGFYGTPWSHQVRLSLIDLYGQFKMNYYLYGPKDDPYHSCPNWRLPYPEKEAANIKELVEACNRNRVDFVWAIHPGKDIKWNEEDYQNLMNKFNHMYDLGVRAFAIFFDDISGEGTNPYKQTEWLNRLNKELAAAKSDISPLIVCPTDYTKLWANPTPKGSLVTYGNTLDSTINVFWTGDYVCSDLTRSTMNWVNSRIKRPALYWWNFPVTDYARHIVMQGPTYGLDNTLTSKEVCGLISNPMEHGEASKLALYSVADYGWNISAYNPLDSWERGLAELAPEAKDAYRTFAIHSCDTEKGYRRIESWETKTFRINDYTQADYDALLNEFKKIEKVPAEMGAKCTNKALLAELRPWLVEFGKLGVRGQNALQLIEISKNNTPAEFWNSYLDFQMSPEEIQAYKAHKSGTMKLQPFYENTMYDLLCNFYKGMTGVQPDTSRNARCPQHLTIVAADTLKAQAAFDNNPHTTFTNGDVLSFTLPAGSTQCLIISSPQNTTATLKQLSSKGKVLAEEPINASVQTIQIVKDAAKIEIQGNITLHEIVPLQTTK
;
A
#
# COMPACT_ATOMS: atom_id res chain seq x y z
N MET A 1 26.80 10.48 -34.06
CA MET A 1 27.23 10.42 -32.66
C MET A 1 26.58 11.57 -31.89
N MET A 2 25.39 11.41 -31.43
CA MET A 2 24.71 12.37 -30.56
C MET A 2 24.85 11.90 -29.11
N ASN A 3 25.27 12.81 -28.27
CA ASN A 3 25.84 12.63 -26.94
C ASN A 3 24.82 11.99 -25.94
N HIS A 4 25.06 10.80 -25.44
CA HIS A 4 24.26 10.08 -24.44
C HIS A 4 23.95 10.91 -23.18
N LYS A 5 24.73 11.96 -22.87
CA LYS A 5 24.45 12.87 -21.77
C LYS A 5 23.23 13.78 -22.01
N LYS A 6 22.91 14.12 -23.27
CA LYS A 6 21.72 14.94 -23.58
C LYS A 6 20.42 14.14 -23.55
N LEU A 7 20.47 12.81 -23.82
CA LEU A 7 19.30 11.95 -23.69
C LEU A 7 18.95 11.68 -22.21
N LEU A 8 19.96 11.47 -21.38
CA LEU A 8 19.76 11.26 -19.92
C LEU A 8 19.22 12.54 -19.23
N THR A 9 19.68 13.72 -19.67
CA THR A 9 19.18 15.01 -19.16
C THR A 9 17.75 15.30 -19.63
N ALA A 10 17.36 14.85 -20.84
CA ALA A 10 16.00 14.98 -21.32
C ALA A 10 15.02 14.01 -20.60
N PHE A 11 15.46 12.80 -20.25
CA PHE A 11 14.65 11.85 -19.47
C PHE A 11 14.49 12.30 -18.01
N ILE A 12 15.53 12.85 -17.40
CA ILE A 12 15.46 13.43 -16.03
C ILE A 12 14.63 14.72 -16.06
N ALA A 13 14.71 15.54 -17.10
CA ALA A 13 13.88 16.73 -17.26
C ALA A 13 12.40 16.36 -17.53
N MET A 14 12.10 15.28 -18.27
CA MET A 14 10.74 14.83 -18.52
C MET A 14 10.12 14.17 -17.28
N ALA A 15 10.90 13.42 -16.48
CA ALA A 15 10.48 12.91 -15.19
C ALA A 15 10.31 14.05 -14.15
N LEU A 16 11.14 15.09 -14.21
CA LEU A 16 11.03 16.28 -13.35
C LEU A 16 9.92 17.24 -13.81
N THR A 17 9.62 17.32 -15.11
CA THR A 17 8.48 18.13 -15.61
C THR A 17 7.15 17.42 -15.38
N CYS A 18 7.06 16.10 -15.45
CA CYS A 18 5.88 15.38 -14.96
C CYS A 18 5.68 15.58 -13.45
N ASN A 19 6.75 15.51 -12.65
CA ASN A 19 6.67 15.83 -11.22
C ASN A 19 6.40 17.32 -10.94
N HIS A 20 6.79 18.26 -11.82
CA HIS A 20 6.51 19.70 -11.65
C HIS A 20 5.11 20.09 -12.12
N LEU A 21 4.55 19.46 -13.13
CA LEU A 21 3.13 19.61 -13.50
C LEU A 21 2.20 19.01 -12.45
N TYR A 22 2.60 17.93 -11.78
CA TYR A 22 1.89 17.41 -10.60
C TYR A 22 2.07 18.28 -9.34
N ALA A 23 3.12 19.09 -9.24
CA ALA A 23 3.40 19.92 -8.07
C ALA A 23 2.81 21.34 -8.14
N GLN A 24 2.41 21.83 -9.31
CA GLN A 24 1.85 23.18 -9.44
C GLN A 24 0.32 23.25 -9.40
N ASP A 25 -0.40 22.15 -9.64
CA ASP A 25 -1.86 22.06 -9.42
C ASP A 25 -2.24 21.47 -8.04
N ASN A 26 -1.31 21.39 -7.11
CA ASN A 26 -1.49 20.83 -5.76
C ASN A 26 -2.30 21.71 -4.80
N ASN A 27 -3.00 22.74 -5.27
CA ASN A 27 -4.09 23.39 -4.56
C ASN A 27 -5.48 22.91 -4.98
N VAL A 28 -5.60 21.85 -5.77
CA VAL A 28 -6.82 21.07 -5.82
C VAL A 28 -6.92 20.37 -4.48
N ASP A 29 -7.80 20.86 -3.66
CA ASP A 29 -8.08 20.37 -2.32
C ASP A 29 -8.41 18.88 -2.39
N LEU A 30 -7.41 18.03 -2.09
CA LEU A 30 -7.56 16.58 -1.99
C LEU A 30 -8.65 16.20 -0.97
N ASN A 31 -9.08 17.14 -0.13
CA ASN A 31 -10.19 16.99 0.81
C ASN A 31 -11.55 17.13 0.12
N THR A 32 -11.69 17.88 -0.97
CA THR A 32 -12.94 17.97 -1.74
C THR A 32 -13.19 16.69 -2.56
N GLN A 33 -12.14 16.03 -3.04
CA GLN A 33 -12.24 14.73 -3.71
C GLN A 33 -12.65 13.61 -2.74
N ARG A 34 -12.35 13.76 -1.46
CA ARG A 34 -12.79 12.84 -0.40
C ARG A 34 -14.28 12.95 -0.10
N SER A 35 -14.92 14.10 -0.31
CA SER A 35 -16.26 14.34 0.23
C SER A 35 -17.37 13.57 -0.50
N GLU A 36 -17.30 13.38 -1.80
CA GLU A 36 -18.39 12.72 -2.58
C GLU A 36 -18.32 11.18 -2.58
N SER A 37 -17.13 10.57 -2.56
CA SER A 37 -17.00 9.12 -2.44
C SER A 37 -16.94 8.64 -0.98
N GLN A 38 -16.70 9.52 -0.05
CA GLN A 38 -16.40 9.21 1.34
C GLN A 38 -17.60 8.73 2.15
N ASP A 39 -18.82 9.13 1.87
CA ASP A 39 -19.93 8.89 2.79
C ASP A 39 -20.47 7.45 2.74
N VAL A 40 -20.38 6.76 1.61
CA VAL A 40 -20.86 5.37 1.44
C VAL A 40 -19.71 4.35 1.59
N LEU A 41 -18.48 4.70 1.19
CA LEU A 41 -17.35 3.80 1.15
C LEU A 41 -16.41 3.90 2.37
N LYS A 42 -16.71 4.79 3.31
CA LYS A 42 -15.91 5.06 4.52
C LYS A 42 -16.17 4.15 5.69
N ILE A 43 -17.25 3.41 5.67
CA ILE A 43 -17.56 2.52 6.78
C ILE A 43 -16.65 1.30 6.63
N PRO A 44 -15.66 1.11 7.52
CA PRO A 44 -14.77 -0.06 7.45
C PRO A 44 -15.52 -1.36 7.62
N GLY A 45 -16.82 -1.29 7.90
CA GLY A 45 -17.63 -2.42 8.27
C GLY A 45 -17.44 -2.78 9.75
N LYS A 46 -17.77 -3.99 10.09
CA LYS A 46 -17.55 -4.57 11.42
C LYS A 46 -17.08 -6.01 11.29
N VAL A 47 -16.30 -6.47 12.23
CA VAL A 47 -15.95 -7.89 12.33
C VAL A 47 -17.21 -8.69 12.64
N LEU A 48 -17.45 -9.73 11.87
CA LEU A 48 -18.63 -10.60 12.03
C LEU A 48 -18.28 -11.82 12.90
N ASP A 49 -19.26 -12.32 13.63
CA ASP A 49 -19.14 -13.61 14.30
C ASP A 49 -19.49 -14.73 13.34
N HIS A 50 -18.48 -15.41 12.82
CA HIS A 50 -18.61 -16.54 11.93
C HIS A 50 -18.91 -17.87 12.65
N GLN A 51 -19.03 -17.86 13.98
CA GLN A 51 -19.27 -19.05 14.81
C GLN A 51 -18.28 -20.20 14.50
N GLY A 52 -17.03 -19.83 14.21
CA GLY A 52 -15.96 -20.78 13.88
C GLY A 52 -16.02 -21.36 12.46
N LEU A 53 -16.95 -20.95 11.60
CA LEU A 53 -17.03 -21.34 10.19
C LEU A 53 -16.53 -20.19 9.30
N ILE A 54 -15.32 -20.31 8.78
CA ILE A 54 -14.67 -19.27 7.97
C ILE A 54 -14.60 -19.74 6.52
N ILE A 55 -15.24 -19.01 5.62
CA ILE A 55 -15.26 -19.29 4.18
C ILE A 55 -14.95 -18.00 3.42
N ASN A 56 -13.93 -18.04 2.59
CA ASN A 56 -13.60 -16.95 1.67
C ASN A 56 -13.48 -17.48 0.23
N PRO A 57 -14.09 -16.84 -0.73
CA PRO A 57 -15.06 -15.76 -0.66
C PRO A 57 -16.36 -16.13 0.08
N THR A 58 -17.01 -15.10 0.62
CA THR A 58 -18.28 -15.22 1.34
C THR A 58 -19.39 -15.79 0.43
N PRO A 59 -20.01 -16.94 0.75
CA PRO A 59 -21.00 -17.56 -0.12
C PRO A 59 -22.33 -16.79 -0.11
N HIS A 60 -23.06 -16.82 -1.25
CA HIS A 60 -24.37 -16.18 -1.38
C HIS A 60 -25.46 -16.86 -0.54
N SER A 61 -25.38 -18.16 -0.38
CA SER A 61 -26.34 -18.91 0.40
C SER A 61 -25.62 -20.01 1.21
N LEU A 62 -25.82 -19.96 2.51
CA LEU A 62 -25.30 -20.98 3.44
C LEU A 62 -26.38 -21.34 4.44
N GLN A 63 -26.80 -22.61 4.45
CA GLN A 63 -27.78 -23.15 5.37
C GLN A 63 -27.12 -24.23 6.24
N LYS A 64 -26.82 -23.91 7.49
CA LYS A 64 -26.23 -24.82 8.47
C LYS A 64 -27.32 -25.59 9.21
N GLN A 65 -27.16 -26.89 9.39
CA GLN A 65 -28.04 -27.70 10.22
C GLN A 65 -27.46 -27.71 11.65
N GLU A 66 -28.25 -27.21 12.59
CA GLU A 66 -27.82 -27.18 13.99
C GLU A 66 -27.54 -28.57 14.54
N ARG A 67 -26.43 -28.69 15.27
CA ARG A 67 -26.01 -29.90 16.00
C ARG A 67 -25.74 -31.15 15.14
N LYS A 68 -25.78 -31.07 13.81
CA LYS A 68 -25.43 -32.16 12.92
C LYS A 68 -24.04 -32.03 12.37
N THR A 69 -23.26 -33.09 12.42
CA THR A 69 -21.89 -33.13 11.90
C THR A 69 -21.63 -34.41 11.13
N LEU A 70 -20.67 -34.35 10.22
CA LEU A 70 -20.12 -35.46 9.46
C LEU A 70 -18.67 -35.67 9.85
N ASN A 71 -18.32 -36.79 10.45
CA ASN A 71 -16.91 -37.08 10.78
C ASN A 71 -16.18 -37.72 9.61
N ILE A 72 -15.09 -37.05 9.16
CA ILE A 72 -14.26 -37.52 8.05
C ILE A 72 -12.90 -38.10 8.48
N SER A 73 -12.67 -38.36 9.75
CA SER A 73 -11.39 -38.85 10.28
C SER A 73 -10.93 -40.17 9.66
N ASN A 74 -11.87 -40.99 9.21
CA ASN A 74 -11.58 -42.25 8.50
C ASN A 74 -11.27 -42.08 7.03
N GLY A 75 -11.16 -40.83 6.54
CA GLY A 75 -10.91 -40.47 5.14
C GLY A 75 -12.17 -40.45 4.27
N ILE A 76 -11.96 -40.20 3.00
CA ILE A 76 -13.00 -39.94 1.99
C ILE A 76 -13.01 -41.06 0.93
N ALA A 77 -14.17 -41.67 0.70
CA ALA A 77 -14.44 -42.57 -0.44
C ALA A 77 -14.92 -41.70 -1.64
N LEU A 78 -13.99 -41.28 -2.44
CA LEU A 78 -14.22 -40.35 -3.59
C LEU A 78 -14.90 -41.08 -4.75
N LYS A 79 -15.92 -40.41 -5.33
CA LYS A 79 -16.52 -40.70 -6.61
C LYS A 79 -16.47 -39.48 -7.50
N ASP A 80 -15.33 -39.28 -8.17
CA ASP A 80 -15.19 -38.25 -9.21
C ASP A 80 -15.72 -38.83 -10.54
N LYS A 81 -16.89 -38.37 -10.95
CA LYS A 81 -17.58 -38.93 -12.12
C LYS A 81 -16.96 -38.54 -13.45
N LYS A 82 -16.16 -37.48 -13.48
CA LYS A 82 -15.47 -37.00 -14.68
C LYS A 82 -13.97 -37.30 -14.68
N GLY A 83 -13.43 -37.74 -13.54
CA GLY A 83 -11.99 -38.04 -13.38
C GLY A 83 -11.10 -36.80 -13.43
N LYS A 84 -11.60 -35.63 -13.03
CA LYS A 84 -10.93 -34.33 -13.23
C LYS A 84 -10.28 -33.77 -11.96
N PHE A 85 -10.68 -34.22 -10.74
CA PHE A 85 -10.41 -33.50 -9.49
C PHE A 85 -9.51 -34.23 -8.50
N SER A 86 -8.90 -35.37 -8.86
CA SER A 86 -8.06 -36.13 -7.94
C SER A 86 -6.89 -35.32 -7.39
N ASN A 87 -6.28 -34.47 -8.22
CA ASN A 87 -5.17 -33.58 -7.80
C ASN A 87 -5.63 -32.42 -6.91
N ASP A 88 -6.85 -31.94 -7.12
CA ASP A 88 -7.43 -30.82 -6.38
C ASP A 88 -7.82 -31.19 -4.93
N LEU A 89 -7.85 -32.49 -4.65
CA LEU A 89 -8.23 -33.06 -3.35
C LEU A 89 -7.05 -33.58 -2.52
N SER A 90 -5.84 -33.16 -2.83
CA SER A 90 -4.61 -33.57 -2.10
C SER A 90 -4.61 -33.24 -0.61
N PHE A 91 -5.48 -32.32 -0.17
CA PHE A 91 -5.68 -31.99 1.24
C PHE A 91 -6.59 -33.00 1.99
N LEU A 92 -7.15 -33.98 1.31
CA LEU A 92 -8.01 -35.04 1.90
C LEU A 92 -7.30 -36.39 1.93
N ALA A 93 -7.47 -37.10 3.03
CA ALA A 93 -7.09 -38.51 3.10
C ALA A 93 -8.11 -39.36 2.32
N LEU A 94 -7.72 -39.95 1.20
CA LEU A 94 -8.61 -40.81 0.41
C LEU A 94 -8.59 -42.23 0.97
N ASN A 95 -9.78 -42.80 1.21
CA ASN A 95 -9.98 -44.16 1.74
C ASN A 95 -11.27 -44.77 1.17
N LYS A 96 -11.18 -45.92 0.52
CA LYS A 96 -12.35 -46.61 -0.09
C LYS A 96 -13.47 -46.94 0.92
N LYS A 97 -13.13 -47.07 2.22
CA LYS A 97 -14.08 -47.33 3.32
C LYS A 97 -14.47 -46.04 4.08
N GLY A 98 -13.98 -44.87 3.62
CA GLY A 98 -14.26 -43.57 4.22
C GLY A 98 -15.66 -43.06 3.92
N VAL A 99 -15.89 -41.79 4.30
CA VAL A 99 -17.12 -41.06 4.02
C VAL A 99 -17.31 -40.91 2.52
N LYS A 100 -18.50 -41.15 2.03
CA LYS A 100 -18.81 -40.98 0.60
C LYS A 100 -18.74 -39.51 0.17
N MET A 101 -17.99 -39.27 -0.88
CA MET A 101 -17.95 -37.94 -1.54
C MET A 101 -18.19 -38.12 -3.03
N SER A 102 -19.14 -37.35 -3.57
CA SER A 102 -19.48 -37.35 -5.01
C SER A 102 -19.21 -36.00 -5.60
N ILE A 103 -18.52 -35.96 -6.76
CA ILE A 103 -18.28 -34.76 -7.53
C ILE A 103 -18.75 -35.00 -8.98
N ASP A 104 -19.56 -34.07 -9.49
CA ASP A 104 -20.01 -34.05 -10.88
C ASP A 104 -20.26 -32.61 -11.34
N PHE A 105 -20.38 -32.41 -12.64
CA PHE A 105 -20.75 -31.11 -13.18
C PHE A 105 -21.46 -31.26 -14.53
N GLY A 106 -22.21 -30.23 -14.91
CA GLY A 106 -22.89 -30.09 -16.20
C GLY A 106 -24.22 -29.38 -16.06
N GLU A 107 -24.59 -28.60 -17.05
CA GLU A 107 -25.75 -27.70 -17.06
C GLU A 107 -27.06 -28.39 -16.66
N LYS A 108 -27.39 -29.53 -17.26
CA LYS A 108 -28.64 -30.28 -16.98
C LYS A 108 -28.67 -30.82 -15.54
N LEU A 109 -27.51 -31.19 -15.00
CA LEU A 109 -27.39 -31.70 -13.63
C LEU A 109 -27.52 -30.54 -12.63
N ALA A 110 -26.83 -29.46 -12.89
CA ALA A 110 -26.86 -28.23 -12.12
C ALA A 110 -28.28 -27.66 -12.00
N ALA A 111 -29.01 -27.58 -13.12
CA ALA A 111 -30.38 -27.12 -13.14
C ALA A 111 -31.32 -27.95 -12.24
N LYS A 112 -31.13 -29.27 -12.18
CA LYS A 112 -31.92 -30.19 -11.29
C LYS A 112 -31.64 -29.92 -9.81
N GLN A 113 -30.49 -29.33 -9.47
CA GLN A 113 -30.08 -29.02 -8.10
C GLN A 113 -30.28 -27.54 -7.75
N GLY A 114 -30.92 -26.75 -8.62
CA GLY A 114 -31.16 -25.32 -8.41
C GLY A 114 -29.90 -24.46 -8.48
N VAL A 115 -28.80 -24.97 -9.07
CA VAL A 115 -27.58 -24.22 -9.31
C VAL A 115 -27.82 -23.23 -10.43
N LYS A 116 -27.38 -21.97 -10.25
CA LYS A 116 -27.53 -20.92 -11.28
C LYS A 116 -26.83 -21.30 -12.58
N ASN A 117 -27.42 -20.89 -13.69
CA ASN A 117 -26.85 -21.01 -15.05
C ASN A 117 -25.78 -19.92 -15.27
N ILE A 118 -24.68 -20.02 -14.54
CA ILE A 118 -23.55 -19.08 -14.56
C ILE A 118 -22.28 -19.90 -14.42
N THR A 119 -21.28 -19.63 -15.27
CA THR A 119 -19.94 -20.20 -15.17
C THR A 119 -19.36 -20.03 -13.75
N GLY A 120 -18.92 -21.15 -13.15
CA GLY A 120 -18.40 -21.16 -11.80
C GLY A 120 -19.44 -21.35 -10.68
N ALA A 121 -20.74 -21.42 -11.01
CA ALA A 121 -21.76 -21.69 -10.02
C ALA A 121 -21.74 -23.16 -9.56
N TYR A 122 -22.10 -23.40 -8.29
CA TYR A 122 -22.11 -24.74 -7.71
C TYR A 122 -23.09 -24.91 -6.57
N SER A 123 -23.36 -26.19 -6.25
CA SER A 123 -23.96 -26.63 -5.00
C SER A 123 -22.98 -27.54 -4.25
N LEU A 124 -22.82 -27.30 -2.95
CA LEU A 124 -22.09 -28.13 -2.02
C LEU A 124 -23.01 -28.53 -0.86
N THR A 125 -23.20 -29.83 -0.65
CA THR A 125 -23.98 -30.36 0.48
C THR A 125 -23.11 -31.27 1.32
N ILE A 126 -23.11 -31.06 2.63
CA ILE A 126 -22.52 -31.92 3.65
C ILE A 126 -23.66 -32.37 4.55
N ASP A 127 -23.94 -33.64 4.55
CA ASP A 127 -24.95 -34.27 5.43
C ASP A 127 -24.39 -35.51 6.14
N GLU A 128 -25.17 -36.11 7.01
CA GLU A 128 -24.78 -37.35 7.77
C GLU A 128 -24.43 -38.53 6.86
N LYS A 129 -24.77 -38.49 5.57
CA LYS A 129 -24.50 -39.55 4.59
C LYS A 129 -23.26 -39.33 3.76
N GLY A 130 -22.76 -38.07 3.68
CA GLY A 130 -21.59 -37.74 2.91
C GLY A 130 -21.52 -36.32 2.39
N ILE A 131 -20.69 -36.14 1.38
CA ILE A 131 -20.42 -34.85 0.73
C ILE A 131 -20.84 -34.95 -0.75
N ASN A 132 -21.63 -33.98 -1.22
CA ASN A 132 -22.02 -33.92 -2.63
C ASN A 132 -21.69 -32.57 -3.23
N ILE A 133 -20.98 -32.57 -4.34
CA ILE A 133 -20.61 -31.38 -5.12
C ILE A 133 -21.19 -31.49 -6.52
N ILE A 134 -21.92 -30.45 -6.94
CA ILE A 134 -22.45 -30.30 -8.31
C ILE A 134 -22.07 -28.92 -8.82
N GLY A 135 -21.18 -28.88 -9.82
CA GLY A 135 -20.85 -27.65 -10.55
C GLY A 135 -21.79 -27.42 -11.75
N TYR A 136 -22.07 -26.16 -12.07
CA TYR A 136 -22.61 -25.82 -13.38
C TYR A 136 -21.68 -26.27 -14.50
N ASP A 137 -20.39 -26.04 -14.31
CA ASP A 137 -19.27 -26.43 -15.15
C ASP A 137 -18.09 -26.96 -14.32
N GLU A 138 -16.96 -27.25 -14.95
CA GLU A 138 -15.73 -27.71 -14.28
C GLU A 138 -15.22 -26.66 -13.26
N LYS A 139 -15.27 -25.35 -13.61
CA LYS A 139 -14.85 -24.27 -12.72
C LYS A 139 -15.73 -24.24 -11.45
N GLY A 140 -17.05 -24.42 -11.59
CA GLY A 140 -17.98 -24.48 -10.45
C GLY A 140 -17.69 -25.63 -9.49
N ALA A 141 -17.42 -26.83 -10.03
CA ALA A 141 -17.04 -27.98 -9.19
C ALA A 141 -15.69 -27.75 -8.48
N PHE A 142 -14.72 -27.14 -9.16
CA PHE A 142 -13.44 -26.75 -8.56
C PHE A 142 -13.62 -25.72 -7.44
N TYR A 143 -14.46 -24.71 -7.63
CA TYR A 143 -14.74 -23.69 -6.61
C TYR A 143 -15.46 -24.27 -5.38
N ALA A 144 -16.33 -25.25 -5.58
CA ALA A 144 -16.92 -26.01 -4.46
C ALA A 144 -15.87 -26.77 -3.65
N ILE A 145 -14.86 -27.34 -4.31
CA ILE A 145 -13.72 -27.99 -3.64
C ILE A 145 -12.92 -27.00 -2.81
N GLN A 146 -12.68 -25.77 -3.33
CA GLN A 146 -12.02 -24.73 -2.53
C GLN A 146 -12.84 -24.33 -1.31
N THR A 147 -14.17 -24.20 -1.48
CA THR A 147 -15.08 -23.96 -0.32
C THR A 147 -15.03 -25.10 0.69
N LEU A 148 -14.99 -26.35 0.25
CA LEU A 148 -14.82 -27.49 1.15
C LEU A 148 -13.48 -27.44 1.90
N ARG A 149 -12.41 -27.00 1.23
CA ARG A 149 -11.09 -26.79 1.89
C ARG A 149 -11.18 -25.78 3.01
N GLU A 150 -11.85 -24.64 2.79
CA GLU A 150 -12.05 -23.61 3.81
C GLU A 150 -12.91 -24.11 4.97
N ILE A 151 -13.95 -24.87 4.69
CA ILE A 151 -14.78 -25.51 5.75
C ILE A 151 -13.93 -26.44 6.61
N ILE A 152 -13.08 -27.27 6.01
CA ILE A 152 -12.23 -28.22 6.74
C ILE A 152 -11.19 -27.52 7.61
N LYS A 153 -10.61 -26.40 7.11
CA LYS A 153 -9.68 -25.56 7.87
C LYS A 153 -10.35 -24.78 9.00
N SER A 154 -11.65 -24.56 8.92
CA SER A 154 -12.39 -23.74 9.88
C SER A 154 -12.35 -24.33 11.29
N PRO A 155 -12.25 -23.51 12.37
CA PRO A 155 -12.20 -23.98 13.76
C PRO A 155 -13.34 -24.90 14.16
N ILE A 156 -14.55 -24.69 13.60
CA ILE A 156 -15.72 -25.54 13.87
C ILE A 156 -15.53 -26.97 13.37
N SER A 157 -14.62 -27.23 12.43
CA SER A 157 -14.33 -28.54 11.84
C SER A 157 -13.21 -29.29 12.57
N ALA A 158 -12.84 -28.84 13.77
CA ALA A 158 -11.81 -29.47 14.57
C ALA A 158 -12.06 -30.99 14.73
N ASN A 159 -10.97 -31.76 14.73
CA ASN A 159 -11.00 -33.23 14.84
C ASN A 159 -11.78 -33.92 13.70
N GLY A 160 -11.88 -33.29 12.52
CA GLY A 160 -12.53 -33.85 11.35
C GLY A 160 -14.07 -33.91 11.41
N ASN A 161 -14.70 -33.17 12.31
CA ASN A 161 -16.16 -33.08 12.42
C ASN A 161 -16.68 -31.89 11.61
N LEU A 162 -17.05 -32.11 10.36
CA LEU A 162 -17.60 -31.07 9.51
C LEU A 162 -19.04 -30.74 9.89
N PRO A 163 -19.47 -29.47 9.94
CA PRO A 163 -20.87 -29.12 10.12
C PRO A 163 -21.68 -29.59 8.92
N CYS A 164 -22.86 -30.19 9.17
CA CYS A 164 -23.82 -30.44 8.08
C CYS A 164 -24.38 -29.13 7.60
N LEU A 165 -24.29 -28.87 6.27
CA LEU A 165 -24.70 -27.62 5.64
C LEU A 165 -25.01 -27.81 4.15
N ALA A 166 -25.70 -26.82 3.58
CA ALA A 166 -25.90 -26.71 2.16
C ALA A 166 -25.52 -25.28 1.68
N ILE A 167 -24.76 -25.23 0.61
CA ILE A 167 -24.31 -24.00 -0.06
C ILE A 167 -24.78 -24.07 -1.52
N ASN A 168 -25.47 -23.00 -1.99
CA ASN A 168 -25.66 -22.71 -3.40
C ASN A 168 -24.97 -21.39 -3.69
N ASP A 169 -24.00 -21.38 -4.60
CA ASP A 169 -23.11 -20.26 -4.73
C ASP A 169 -22.68 -20.00 -6.19
N TYR A 170 -22.25 -18.78 -6.47
CA TYR A 170 -21.91 -18.33 -7.83
C TYR A 170 -21.13 -17.02 -7.75
N PRO A 171 -20.31 -16.63 -8.75
CA PRO A 171 -19.67 -15.33 -8.77
C PRO A 171 -20.62 -14.22 -9.25
N ASP A 172 -20.58 -13.05 -8.60
CA ASP A 172 -21.28 -11.85 -9.10
C ASP A 172 -20.57 -11.24 -10.31
N LEU A 173 -19.24 -11.19 -10.31
CA LEU A 173 -18.47 -10.67 -11.43
C LEU A 173 -17.91 -11.81 -12.29
N PRO A 174 -18.10 -11.79 -13.62
CA PRO A 174 -17.51 -12.78 -14.51
C PRO A 174 -15.98 -12.73 -14.56
N TYR A 175 -15.37 -11.52 -14.43
CA TYR A 175 -13.92 -11.34 -14.45
C TYR A 175 -13.43 -10.86 -13.08
N ARG A 176 -12.59 -11.66 -12.43
CA ARG A 176 -12.07 -11.42 -11.08
C ARG A 176 -10.59 -11.78 -11.06
N GLY A 177 -9.73 -10.83 -10.82
CA GLY A 177 -8.32 -11.18 -10.90
C GLY A 177 -7.34 -10.04 -10.66
N VAL A 178 -6.17 -10.22 -11.23
CA VAL A 178 -5.02 -9.38 -11.00
C VAL A 178 -4.35 -9.04 -12.32
N VAL A 179 -3.83 -7.83 -12.43
CA VAL A 179 -2.92 -7.41 -13.50
C VAL A 179 -1.55 -7.11 -12.91
N GLU A 180 -0.50 -7.80 -13.42
CA GLU A 180 0.89 -7.42 -13.15
C GLU A 180 1.23 -6.25 -14.08
N GLY A 181 0.82 -5.03 -13.67
CA GLY A 181 0.93 -3.81 -14.47
C GLY A 181 1.62 -2.65 -13.77
N PHE A 182 2.12 -2.87 -12.55
CA PHE A 182 2.81 -1.87 -11.75
C PHE A 182 4.20 -1.52 -12.29
N TYR A 183 4.70 -0.34 -11.94
CA TYR A 183 6.10 0.03 -12.12
C TYR A 183 6.91 -0.38 -10.89
N GLY A 184 8.19 -0.75 -11.09
CA GLY A 184 9.07 -1.16 -10.01
C GLY A 184 9.80 -2.45 -10.31
N THR A 185 10.08 -3.25 -9.28
CA THR A 185 10.71 -4.56 -9.42
C THR A 185 9.64 -5.60 -9.76
N PRO A 186 9.72 -6.28 -10.91
CA PRO A 186 8.73 -7.29 -11.29
C PRO A 186 8.82 -8.49 -10.33
N TRP A 187 7.71 -9.20 -10.21
CA TRP A 187 7.69 -10.39 -9.38
C TRP A 187 8.65 -11.48 -9.89
N SER A 188 9.27 -12.16 -8.94
CA SER A 188 10.00 -13.37 -9.29
C SER A 188 9.04 -14.46 -9.80
N HIS A 189 9.56 -15.42 -10.56
CA HIS A 189 8.78 -16.54 -11.06
C HIS A 189 8.07 -17.31 -9.90
N GLN A 190 8.76 -17.49 -8.78
CA GLN A 190 8.20 -18.17 -7.61
C GLN A 190 7.04 -17.37 -6.97
N VAL A 191 7.15 -16.06 -6.88
CA VAL A 191 6.06 -15.19 -6.39
C VAL A 191 4.85 -15.28 -7.31
N ARG A 192 5.05 -15.28 -8.65
CA ARG A 192 3.96 -15.48 -9.62
C ARG A 192 3.24 -16.80 -9.41
N LEU A 193 3.98 -17.91 -9.25
CA LEU A 193 3.40 -19.23 -8.97
C LEU A 193 2.61 -19.22 -7.64
N SER A 194 3.18 -18.64 -6.58
CA SER A 194 2.52 -18.51 -5.27
C SER A 194 1.23 -17.69 -5.33
N LEU A 195 1.19 -16.64 -6.16
CA LEU A 195 0.00 -15.83 -6.38
C LEU A 195 -1.06 -16.57 -7.20
N ILE A 196 -0.66 -17.34 -8.23
CA ILE A 196 -1.58 -18.15 -9.02
C ILE A 196 -2.31 -19.19 -8.14
N ASP A 197 -1.60 -19.79 -7.18
CA ASP A 197 -2.21 -20.72 -6.21
C ASP A 197 -3.23 -20.00 -5.33
N LEU A 198 -2.93 -18.78 -4.87
CA LEU A 198 -3.89 -17.94 -4.13
C LEU A 198 -5.13 -17.61 -4.99
N TYR A 199 -4.93 -17.28 -6.28
CA TYR A 199 -6.06 -16.97 -7.16
C TYR A 199 -7.02 -18.14 -7.28
N GLY A 200 -6.51 -19.35 -7.51
CA GLY A 200 -7.33 -20.56 -7.56
C GLY A 200 -8.04 -20.85 -6.23
N GLN A 201 -7.33 -20.75 -5.10
CA GLN A 201 -7.87 -20.98 -3.77
C GLN A 201 -9.04 -20.06 -3.47
N PHE A 202 -8.94 -18.77 -3.80
CA PHE A 202 -9.98 -17.78 -3.51
C PHE A 202 -10.84 -17.43 -4.73
N LYS A 203 -10.95 -18.33 -5.70
CA LYS A 203 -11.90 -18.28 -6.82
C LYS A 203 -11.75 -17.05 -7.73
N MET A 204 -10.56 -16.44 -7.78
CA MET A 204 -10.19 -15.52 -8.85
C MET A 204 -9.96 -16.33 -10.13
N ASN A 205 -10.24 -15.74 -11.29
CA ASN A 205 -10.20 -16.47 -12.57
C ASN A 205 -9.38 -15.79 -13.66
N TYR A 206 -8.71 -14.66 -13.37
CA TYR A 206 -7.89 -13.95 -14.33
C TYR A 206 -6.54 -13.52 -13.73
N TYR A 207 -5.46 -13.83 -14.43
CA TYR A 207 -4.13 -13.27 -14.20
C TYR A 207 -3.64 -12.63 -15.49
N LEU A 208 -3.58 -11.29 -15.52
CA LEU A 208 -3.09 -10.53 -16.66
C LEU A 208 -1.59 -10.29 -16.50
N TYR A 209 -0.83 -10.88 -17.40
CA TYR A 209 0.62 -10.75 -17.48
C TYR A 209 1.00 -9.58 -18.38
N GLY A 210 1.45 -8.47 -17.79
CA GLY A 210 1.87 -7.25 -18.47
C GLY A 210 2.95 -6.48 -17.71
N PRO A 211 4.03 -7.16 -17.21
CA PRO A 211 5.07 -6.51 -16.43
C PRO A 211 5.80 -5.43 -17.24
N LYS A 212 5.94 -4.24 -16.67
CA LYS A 212 6.41 -3.03 -17.36
C LYS A 212 7.86 -3.11 -17.85
N ASP A 213 8.65 -4.03 -17.32
CA ASP A 213 10.06 -4.26 -17.72
C ASP A 213 10.25 -5.41 -18.72
N ASP A 214 9.18 -6.12 -19.12
CA ASP A 214 9.27 -7.15 -20.15
C ASP A 214 9.36 -6.53 -21.55
N PRO A 215 10.55 -6.58 -22.22
CA PRO A 215 10.73 -5.96 -23.52
C PRO A 215 10.03 -6.73 -24.65
N TYR A 216 9.57 -7.97 -24.40
CA TYR A 216 8.88 -8.79 -25.39
C TYR A 216 7.35 -8.65 -25.32
N HIS A 217 6.85 -8.12 -24.23
CA HIS A 217 5.48 -7.67 -24.08
C HIS A 217 5.30 -6.25 -24.64
N SER A 218 6.34 -5.40 -24.58
CA SER A 218 6.28 -4.01 -25.01
C SER A 218 7.47 -3.61 -25.91
N CYS A 219 7.64 -2.31 -26.16
CA CYS A 219 8.79 -1.77 -26.86
C CYS A 219 10.10 -2.09 -26.09
N PRO A 220 11.20 -2.47 -26.78
CA PRO A 220 11.34 -2.45 -28.24
C PRO A 220 11.03 -3.79 -28.95
N ASN A 221 10.84 -4.89 -28.22
CA ASN A 221 10.88 -6.25 -28.80
C ASN A 221 9.51 -6.92 -28.91
N TRP A 222 8.39 -6.19 -28.78
CA TRP A 222 7.06 -6.80 -28.89
C TRP A 222 6.81 -7.53 -30.23
N ARG A 223 7.56 -7.17 -31.29
CA ARG A 223 7.52 -7.82 -32.62
C ARG A 223 8.24 -9.16 -32.67
N LEU A 224 9.15 -9.40 -31.69
CA LEU A 224 10.00 -10.61 -31.67
C LEU A 224 9.35 -11.73 -30.82
N PRO A 225 9.61 -13.00 -31.13
CA PRO A 225 9.23 -14.10 -30.26
C PRO A 225 9.99 -14.00 -28.92
N TYR A 226 9.46 -14.62 -27.87
CA TYR A 226 10.20 -14.77 -26.62
C TYR A 226 11.41 -15.69 -26.84
N PRO A 227 12.55 -15.41 -26.17
CA PRO A 227 13.64 -16.37 -26.07
C PRO A 227 13.17 -17.66 -25.36
N GLU A 228 13.88 -18.77 -25.63
CA GLU A 228 13.47 -20.10 -25.17
C GLU A 228 13.22 -20.21 -23.66
N LYS A 229 14.09 -19.60 -22.84
CA LYS A 229 13.97 -19.63 -21.38
C LYS A 229 12.74 -18.87 -20.89
N GLU A 230 12.51 -17.68 -21.41
CA GLU A 230 11.37 -16.83 -21.06
C GLU A 230 10.06 -17.47 -21.56
N ALA A 231 10.07 -18.07 -22.75
CA ALA A 231 8.95 -18.83 -23.28
C ALA A 231 8.62 -20.05 -22.40
N ALA A 232 9.63 -20.77 -21.90
CA ALA A 232 9.45 -21.88 -20.97
C ALA A 232 8.84 -21.41 -19.64
N ASN A 233 9.30 -20.30 -19.09
CA ASN A 233 8.73 -19.71 -17.88
C ASN A 233 7.25 -19.32 -18.08
N ILE A 234 6.91 -18.69 -19.21
CA ILE A 234 5.51 -18.34 -19.52
C ILE A 234 4.66 -19.61 -19.62
N LYS A 235 5.15 -20.65 -20.29
CA LYS A 235 4.44 -21.93 -20.40
C LYS A 235 4.15 -22.54 -19.03
N GLU A 236 5.11 -22.52 -18.10
CA GLU A 236 4.91 -23.00 -16.73
C GLU A 236 3.83 -22.18 -15.98
N LEU A 237 3.80 -20.85 -16.15
CA LEU A 237 2.74 -19.99 -15.59
C LEU A 237 1.37 -20.33 -16.18
N VAL A 238 1.28 -20.55 -17.50
CA VAL A 238 0.04 -20.99 -18.17
C VAL A 238 -0.43 -22.33 -17.59
N GLU A 239 0.47 -23.29 -17.41
CA GLU A 239 0.15 -24.59 -16.83
C GLU A 239 -0.29 -24.48 -15.37
N ALA A 240 0.35 -23.60 -14.56
CA ALA A 240 -0.07 -23.31 -13.20
C ALA A 240 -1.46 -22.67 -13.16
N CYS A 241 -1.73 -21.72 -14.05
CA CYS A 241 -3.06 -21.10 -14.18
C CYS A 241 -4.13 -22.14 -14.53
N ASN A 242 -3.86 -23.01 -15.49
CA ASN A 242 -4.79 -24.08 -15.90
C ASN A 242 -5.11 -25.02 -14.74
N ARG A 243 -4.11 -25.44 -13.94
CA ARG A 243 -4.31 -26.26 -12.73
C ARG A 243 -5.23 -25.57 -11.73
N ASN A 244 -5.15 -24.24 -11.62
CA ASN A 244 -5.93 -23.41 -10.69
C ASN A 244 -7.26 -22.87 -11.29
N ARG A 245 -7.62 -23.26 -12.52
CA ARG A 245 -8.79 -22.79 -13.31
C ARG A 245 -8.79 -21.24 -13.44
N VAL A 246 -7.59 -20.67 -13.54
CA VAL A 246 -7.32 -19.26 -13.81
C VAL A 246 -6.97 -19.10 -15.30
N ASP A 247 -7.54 -18.11 -15.94
CA ASP A 247 -7.16 -17.79 -17.32
C ASP A 247 -5.90 -16.92 -17.29
N PHE A 248 -4.79 -17.43 -17.85
CA PHE A 248 -3.59 -16.63 -18.07
C PHE A 248 -3.82 -15.70 -19.24
N VAL A 249 -3.95 -14.40 -18.97
CA VAL A 249 -4.16 -13.37 -19.98
C VAL A 249 -2.82 -12.74 -20.33
N TRP A 250 -2.31 -13.00 -21.52
CA TRP A 250 -1.09 -12.34 -21.98
C TRP A 250 -1.43 -10.99 -22.58
N ALA A 251 -0.80 -9.92 -22.07
CA ALA A 251 -0.99 -8.57 -22.55
C ALA A 251 0.15 -8.14 -23.47
N ILE A 252 -0.14 -7.36 -24.52
CA ILE A 252 0.85 -6.70 -25.35
C ILE A 252 0.67 -5.17 -25.27
N HIS A 253 1.78 -4.44 -25.25
CA HIS A 253 1.81 -2.97 -25.16
C HIS A 253 2.59 -2.37 -26.36
N PRO A 254 2.01 -2.35 -27.58
CA PRO A 254 2.71 -1.94 -28.80
C PRO A 254 2.71 -0.43 -29.03
N GLY A 255 1.91 0.34 -28.27
CA GLY A 255 1.53 1.71 -28.58
C GLY A 255 2.66 2.74 -28.66
N LYS A 256 3.83 2.47 -28.06
CA LYS A 256 4.95 3.42 -28.06
C LYS A 256 5.63 3.60 -29.42
N ASP A 257 5.63 2.56 -30.26
CA ASP A 257 6.35 2.55 -31.53
C ASP A 257 5.58 1.87 -32.68
N ILE A 258 4.29 1.62 -32.49
CA ILE A 258 3.42 0.99 -33.49
C ILE A 258 3.34 1.86 -34.76
N LYS A 259 3.50 1.21 -35.90
CA LYS A 259 3.26 1.80 -37.23
C LYS A 259 1.98 1.18 -37.76
N TRP A 260 0.96 1.94 -37.95
CA TRP A 260 -0.34 1.45 -38.41
C TRP A 260 -0.28 0.96 -39.86
N ASN A 261 0.55 -0.07 -40.14
CA ASN A 261 0.77 -0.72 -41.45
C ASN A 261 0.63 -2.22 -41.36
N GLU A 262 0.57 -2.88 -42.51
CA GLU A 262 0.36 -4.34 -42.58
C GLU A 262 1.54 -5.13 -41.97
N GLU A 263 2.77 -4.64 -42.08
CA GLU A 263 3.95 -5.29 -41.47
C GLU A 263 3.79 -5.40 -39.94
N ASP A 264 3.45 -4.32 -39.25
CA ASP A 264 3.25 -4.36 -37.81
C ASP A 264 2.01 -5.16 -37.42
N TYR A 265 0.97 -5.14 -38.24
CA TYR A 265 -0.19 -6.00 -38.00
C TYR A 265 0.18 -7.50 -38.10
N GLN A 266 0.98 -7.92 -39.09
CA GLN A 266 1.46 -9.29 -39.18
C GLN A 266 2.40 -9.66 -38.02
N ASN A 267 3.25 -8.74 -37.57
CA ASN A 267 4.07 -8.94 -36.37
C ASN A 267 3.20 -9.19 -35.13
N LEU A 268 2.12 -8.43 -34.98
CA LEU A 268 1.14 -8.62 -33.91
C LEU A 268 0.49 -9.99 -33.97
N MET A 269 -0.02 -10.39 -35.14
CA MET A 269 -0.63 -11.73 -35.36
C MET A 269 0.36 -12.87 -35.10
N ASN A 270 1.60 -12.74 -35.58
CA ASN A 270 2.65 -13.73 -35.33
C ASN A 270 2.94 -13.87 -33.83
N LYS A 271 2.97 -12.76 -33.10
CA LYS A 271 3.15 -12.77 -31.66
C LYS A 271 2.00 -13.47 -30.94
N PHE A 272 0.74 -13.18 -31.30
CA PHE A 272 -0.41 -13.87 -30.73
C PHE A 272 -0.41 -15.38 -31.03
N ASN A 273 -0.04 -15.76 -32.22
CA ASN A 273 0.11 -17.18 -32.58
C ASN A 273 1.21 -17.86 -31.77
N HIS A 274 2.36 -17.22 -31.60
CA HIS A 274 3.43 -17.74 -30.77
C HIS A 274 2.95 -17.94 -29.31
N MET A 275 2.24 -16.96 -28.71
CA MET A 275 1.70 -17.09 -27.35
C MET A 275 0.62 -18.18 -27.27
N TYR A 276 -0.21 -18.31 -28.29
CA TYR A 276 -1.20 -19.40 -28.37
C TYR A 276 -0.53 -20.79 -28.38
N ASP A 277 0.59 -20.95 -29.09
CA ASP A 277 1.37 -22.18 -29.11
C ASP A 277 2.02 -22.51 -27.76
N LEU A 278 2.30 -21.49 -26.92
CA LEU A 278 2.71 -21.65 -25.53
C LEU A 278 1.54 -22.02 -24.58
N GLY A 279 0.32 -22.10 -25.11
CA GLY A 279 -0.86 -22.48 -24.34
C GLY A 279 -1.76 -21.31 -23.89
N VAL A 280 -1.42 -20.07 -24.22
CA VAL A 280 -2.25 -18.90 -23.89
C VAL A 280 -3.59 -18.94 -24.64
N ARG A 281 -4.69 -18.64 -23.94
CA ARG A 281 -6.05 -18.62 -24.51
C ARG A 281 -6.80 -17.31 -24.27
N ALA A 282 -6.18 -16.36 -23.57
CA ALA A 282 -6.75 -15.05 -23.33
C ALA A 282 -5.71 -13.96 -23.58
N PHE A 283 -6.12 -12.85 -24.20
CA PHE A 283 -5.22 -11.81 -24.67
C PHE A 283 -5.74 -10.42 -24.33
N ALA A 284 -4.79 -9.51 -24.03
CA ALA A 284 -5.06 -8.09 -23.84
C ALA A 284 -4.13 -7.23 -24.70
N ILE A 285 -4.59 -6.07 -25.10
CA ILE A 285 -3.80 -5.05 -25.80
C ILE A 285 -3.85 -3.77 -24.97
N PHE A 286 -2.68 -3.24 -24.61
CA PHE A 286 -2.54 -2.06 -23.77
C PHE A 286 -2.09 -0.86 -24.59
N PHE A 287 -2.81 0.25 -24.47
CA PHE A 287 -2.49 1.56 -25.03
C PHE A 287 -2.40 2.64 -23.95
N ASP A 288 -2.22 2.23 -22.69
CA ASP A 288 -1.99 3.12 -21.55
C ASP A 288 -0.60 3.76 -21.62
N ASP A 289 -0.44 4.94 -21.03
CA ASP A 289 0.82 5.68 -20.85
C ASP A 289 1.65 5.86 -22.12
N ILE A 290 0.99 6.13 -23.24
CA ILE A 290 1.61 6.38 -24.55
C ILE A 290 1.31 7.79 -25.07
N SER A 291 2.05 8.18 -26.12
CA SER A 291 1.86 9.43 -26.86
C SER A 291 2.05 9.20 -28.37
N GLY A 292 1.69 10.20 -29.18
CA GLY A 292 1.89 10.17 -30.62
C GLY A 292 0.86 9.32 -31.38
N GLU A 293 1.27 8.71 -32.48
CA GLU A 293 0.39 7.99 -33.41
C GLU A 293 -0.31 6.79 -32.77
N GLY A 294 0.29 6.17 -31.74
CA GLY A 294 -0.31 5.05 -31.02
C GLY A 294 -1.62 5.39 -30.32
N THR A 295 -1.89 6.68 -30.03
CA THR A 295 -3.08 7.15 -29.31
C THR A 295 -4.33 7.29 -30.18
N ASN A 296 -4.24 7.07 -31.49
CA ASN A 296 -5.36 7.26 -32.42
C ASN A 296 -6.48 6.23 -32.17
N PRO A 297 -7.65 6.60 -31.64
CA PRO A 297 -8.68 5.65 -31.24
C PRO A 297 -9.34 4.93 -32.43
N TYR A 298 -9.37 5.57 -33.62
CA TYR A 298 -9.90 4.92 -34.83
C TYR A 298 -8.99 3.80 -35.29
N LYS A 299 -7.67 4.01 -35.27
CA LYS A 299 -6.68 2.99 -35.61
C LYS A 299 -6.66 1.86 -34.59
N GLN A 300 -6.75 2.20 -33.31
CA GLN A 300 -6.86 1.23 -32.22
C GLN A 300 -8.09 0.33 -32.43
N THR A 301 -9.29 0.89 -32.63
CA THR A 301 -10.51 0.10 -32.79
C THR A 301 -10.56 -0.66 -34.11
N GLU A 302 -10.04 -0.12 -35.21
CA GLU A 302 -9.89 -0.81 -36.49
C GLU A 302 -9.07 -2.11 -36.32
N TRP A 303 -7.88 -2.01 -35.72
CA TRP A 303 -7.01 -3.16 -35.53
C TRP A 303 -7.55 -4.16 -34.50
N LEU A 304 -8.13 -3.68 -33.41
CA LEU A 304 -8.77 -4.53 -32.40
C LEU A 304 -9.91 -5.35 -33.01
N ASN A 305 -10.77 -4.74 -33.82
CA ASN A 305 -11.87 -5.43 -34.48
C ASN A 305 -11.37 -6.46 -35.51
N ARG A 306 -10.36 -6.09 -36.32
CA ARG A 306 -9.72 -7.00 -37.29
C ARG A 306 -9.10 -8.18 -36.54
N LEU A 307 -8.30 -7.94 -35.51
CA LEU A 307 -7.66 -8.95 -34.70
C LEU A 307 -8.68 -9.89 -34.03
N ASN A 308 -9.73 -9.34 -33.42
CA ASN A 308 -10.77 -10.12 -32.78
C ASN A 308 -11.45 -11.07 -33.77
N LYS A 309 -11.77 -10.57 -34.96
CA LYS A 309 -12.40 -11.37 -36.03
C LYS A 309 -11.47 -12.44 -36.52
N GLU A 310 -10.20 -12.14 -36.81
CA GLU A 310 -9.23 -13.09 -37.38
C GLU A 310 -8.84 -14.17 -36.36
N LEU A 311 -8.63 -13.81 -35.09
CA LEU A 311 -8.36 -14.76 -34.01
C LEU A 311 -9.55 -15.71 -33.78
N ALA A 312 -10.77 -15.18 -33.69
CA ALA A 312 -11.97 -15.99 -33.50
C ALA A 312 -12.22 -16.96 -34.67
N ALA A 313 -11.91 -16.55 -35.91
CA ALA A 313 -12.02 -17.41 -37.08
C ALA A 313 -10.98 -18.53 -37.09
N ALA A 314 -9.76 -18.26 -36.62
CA ALA A 314 -8.64 -19.22 -36.62
C ALA A 314 -8.65 -20.15 -35.40
N LYS A 315 -9.20 -19.72 -34.25
CA LYS A 315 -9.04 -20.34 -32.93
C LYS A 315 -10.33 -20.25 -32.14
N SER A 316 -11.05 -21.36 -32.04
CA SER A 316 -12.39 -21.41 -31.39
C SER A 316 -12.37 -21.39 -29.86
N ASP A 317 -11.22 -21.47 -29.23
CA ASP A 317 -11.01 -21.60 -27.75
C ASP A 317 -10.38 -20.36 -27.11
N ILE A 318 -10.37 -19.22 -27.81
CA ILE A 318 -9.87 -17.95 -27.29
C ILE A 318 -10.98 -17.20 -26.56
N SER A 319 -10.67 -16.68 -25.38
CA SER A 319 -11.51 -15.77 -24.60
C SER A 319 -11.67 -14.40 -25.31
N PRO A 320 -12.74 -13.64 -25.04
CA PRO A 320 -12.90 -12.28 -25.56
C PRO A 320 -11.67 -11.41 -25.26
N LEU A 321 -11.26 -10.60 -26.24
CA LEU A 321 -10.14 -9.70 -26.10
C LEU A 321 -10.42 -8.63 -25.00
N ILE A 322 -9.34 -8.14 -24.40
CA ILE A 322 -9.35 -7.04 -23.44
C ILE A 322 -8.49 -5.90 -23.99
N VAL A 323 -8.95 -4.66 -23.86
CA VAL A 323 -8.16 -3.48 -24.22
C VAL A 323 -8.08 -2.50 -23.05
N CYS A 324 -6.88 -1.96 -22.81
CA CYS A 324 -6.70 -0.75 -22.02
C CYS A 324 -6.57 0.42 -22.99
N PRO A 325 -7.55 1.36 -23.03
CA PRO A 325 -7.49 2.51 -23.92
C PRO A 325 -6.45 3.52 -23.41
N THR A 326 -6.00 4.43 -24.25
CA THR A 326 -5.12 5.53 -23.85
C THR A 326 -5.81 6.44 -22.82
N ASP A 327 -7.09 6.73 -23.02
CA ASP A 327 -7.91 7.49 -22.08
C ASP A 327 -8.57 6.55 -21.05
N TYR A 328 -7.77 5.92 -20.20
CA TYR A 328 -8.23 4.92 -19.23
C TYR A 328 -8.77 5.49 -17.90
N THR A 329 -8.70 6.84 -17.71
CA THR A 329 -9.20 7.53 -16.52
C THR A 329 -9.91 8.83 -16.89
N LYS A 330 -10.90 9.24 -16.09
CA LYS A 330 -11.64 10.48 -16.30
C LYS A 330 -10.77 11.72 -16.18
N LEU A 331 -9.66 11.64 -15.42
CA LEU A 331 -8.74 12.75 -15.15
C LEU A 331 -8.29 13.47 -16.43
N TRP A 332 -8.02 12.73 -17.51
CA TRP A 332 -7.57 13.30 -18.78
C TRP A 332 -8.41 12.88 -19.99
N ALA A 333 -9.40 12.01 -19.80
CA ALA A 333 -10.27 11.61 -20.89
C ALA A 333 -11.12 12.80 -21.38
N ASN A 334 -11.18 12.99 -22.71
CA ASN A 334 -12.03 14.01 -23.29
C ASN A 334 -13.50 13.71 -23.05
N PRO A 335 -14.23 14.55 -22.28
CA PRO A 335 -15.62 14.28 -21.91
C PRO A 335 -16.62 14.55 -23.02
N THR A 336 -16.22 15.17 -24.14
CA THR A 336 -17.08 15.57 -25.25
C THR A 336 -17.44 14.38 -26.16
N PRO A 337 -18.46 14.50 -27.04
CA PRO A 337 -18.77 13.46 -28.04
C PRO A 337 -17.61 13.14 -29.00
N LYS A 338 -16.58 13.94 -29.06
CA LYS A 338 -15.37 13.74 -29.85
C LYS A 338 -14.28 12.95 -29.11
N GLY A 339 -14.52 12.57 -27.86
CA GLY A 339 -13.56 11.83 -27.05
C GLY A 339 -13.28 10.42 -27.58
N SER A 340 -12.10 9.89 -27.29
CA SER A 340 -11.66 8.56 -27.69
C SER A 340 -12.57 7.46 -27.17
N LEU A 341 -13.08 7.56 -25.93
CA LEU A 341 -14.00 6.60 -25.32
C LEU A 341 -15.35 6.53 -26.08
N VAL A 342 -15.82 7.66 -26.64
CA VAL A 342 -17.01 7.67 -27.48
C VAL A 342 -16.75 6.98 -28.82
N THR A 343 -15.54 7.14 -29.37
CA THR A 343 -15.08 6.39 -30.55
C THR A 343 -15.11 4.89 -30.26
N TYR A 344 -14.55 4.46 -29.13
CA TYR A 344 -14.60 3.06 -28.68
C TYR A 344 -16.05 2.56 -28.61
N GLY A 345 -16.96 3.30 -27.98
CA GLY A 345 -18.37 2.92 -27.89
C GLY A 345 -19.11 2.83 -29.22
N ASN A 346 -18.65 3.57 -30.26
CA ASN A 346 -19.30 3.61 -31.55
C ASN A 346 -18.72 2.57 -32.54
N THR A 347 -17.44 2.22 -32.42
CA THR A 347 -16.71 1.48 -33.45
C THR A 347 -16.11 0.15 -32.99
N LEU A 348 -15.87 -0.03 -31.67
CA LEU A 348 -15.28 -1.25 -31.16
C LEU A 348 -16.30 -2.39 -31.08
N ASP A 349 -15.92 -3.58 -31.49
CA ASP A 349 -16.71 -4.81 -31.36
C ASP A 349 -17.19 -4.98 -29.90
N SER A 350 -18.48 -5.28 -29.73
CA SER A 350 -19.12 -5.36 -28.44
C SER A 350 -18.63 -6.49 -27.53
N THR A 351 -17.95 -7.48 -28.09
CA THR A 351 -17.35 -8.59 -27.33
C THR A 351 -16.03 -8.25 -26.68
N ILE A 352 -15.36 -7.15 -27.11
CA ILE A 352 -14.08 -6.71 -26.54
C ILE A 352 -14.31 -5.96 -25.25
N ASN A 353 -13.70 -6.41 -24.15
CA ASN A 353 -13.76 -5.75 -22.85
C ASN A 353 -12.83 -4.53 -22.80
N VAL A 354 -13.29 -3.44 -22.18
CA VAL A 354 -12.56 -2.17 -22.11
C VAL A 354 -12.23 -1.86 -20.65
N PHE A 355 -10.95 -1.63 -20.36
CA PHE A 355 -10.49 -1.22 -19.02
C PHE A 355 -10.84 0.23 -18.68
N TRP A 356 -11.04 0.46 -17.40
CA TRP A 356 -11.25 1.76 -16.78
C TRP A 356 -10.69 1.81 -15.37
N THR A 357 -9.97 2.87 -14.99
CA THR A 357 -9.38 3.00 -13.65
C THR A 357 -10.16 3.93 -12.72
N GLY A 358 -11.17 4.63 -13.23
CA GLY A 358 -12.01 5.52 -12.43
C GLY A 358 -11.80 7.01 -12.72
N ASP A 359 -12.20 7.84 -11.77
CA ASP A 359 -12.09 9.30 -11.92
C ASP A 359 -10.63 9.78 -11.92
N TYR A 360 -9.75 9.03 -11.29
CA TYR A 360 -8.28 9.20 -11.24
C TYR A 360 -7.58 7.88 -11.55
N VAL A 361 -6.25 7.92 -11.69
CA VAL A 361 -5.43 6.70 -11.86
C VAL A 361 -5.59 5.78 -10.65
N CYS A 362 -5.54 6.32 -9.45
CA CYS A 362 -5.83 5.63 -8.19
C CYS A 362 -7.18 6.10 -7.66
N SER A 363 -8.24 5.33 -7.89
CA SER A 363 -9.62 5.74 -7.62
C SER A 363 -10.44 4.60 -7.07
N ASP A 364 -11.41 4.93 -6.21
CA ASP A 364 -12.38 3.97 -5.70
C ASP A 364 -13.38 3.57 -6.79
N LEU A 365 -13.85 2.32 -6.73
CA LEU A 365 -14.88 1.82 -7.63
C LEU A 365 -16.24 2.30 -7.15
N THR A 366 -16.82 3.28 -7.86
CA THR A 366 -18.11 3.88 -7.54
C THR A 366 -19.11 3.74 -8.68
N ARG A 367 -20.38 3.71 -8.36
CA ARG A 367 -21.47 3.74 -9.36
C ARG A 367 -21.38 4.97 -10.28
N SER A 368 -20.98 6.11 -9.74
CA SER A 368 -20.83 7.36 -10.51
C SER A 368 -19.81 7.22 -11.63
N THR A 369 -18.60 6.73 -11.30
CA THR A 369 -17.53 6.55 -12.31
C THR A 369 -17.92 5.50 -13.36
N MET A 370 -18.60 4.41 -12.95
CA MET A 370 -19.06 3.38 -13.89
C MET A 370 -20.12 3.91 -14.84
N ASN A 371 -21.10 4.67 -14.34
CA ASN A 371 -22.11 5.31 -15.19
C ASN A 371 -21.46 6.27 -16.20
N TRP A 372 -20.43 7.02 -15.76
CA TRP A 372 -19.73 7.96 -16.62
C TRP A 372 -19.04 7.27 -17.79
N VAL A 373 -18.27 6.20 -17.54
CA VAL A 373 -17.55 5.50 -18.61
C VAL A 373 -18.47 4.65 -19.47
N ASN A 374 -19.41 3.93 -18.85
CA ASN A 374 -20.31 3.00 -19.56
C ASN A 374 -21.20 3.73 -20.60
N SER A 375 -21.63 4.96 -20.29
CA SER A 375 -22.39 5.78 -21.26
C SER A 375 -21.57 6.13 -22.51
N ARG A 376 -20.25 6.15 -22.43
CA ARG A 376 -19.33 6.46 -23.53
C ARG A 376 -18.94 5.23 -24.32
N ILE A 377 -18.48 4.19 -23.64
CA ILE A 377 -18.05 2.94 -24.28
C ILE A 377 -19.22 2.00 -24.64
N LYS A 378 -20.46 2.33 -24.22
CA LYS A 378 -21.71 1.61 -24.48
C LYS A 378 -21.71 0.16 -24.02
N ARG A 379 -20.98 -0.15 -22.95
CA ARG A 379 -20.91 -1.46 -22.31
C ARG A 379 -20.46 -1.32 -20.87
N PRO A 380 -20.68 -2.33 -19.98
CA PRO A 380 -20.05 -2.36 -18.68
C PRO A 380 -18.52 -2.41 -18.83
N ALA A 381 -17.80 -1.48 -18.19
CA ALA A 381 -16.35 -1.49 -18.21
C ALA A 381 -15.77 -2.59 -17.32
N LEU A 382 -14.57 -3.06 -17.67
CA LEU A 382 -13.73 -3.87 -16.81
C LEU A 382 -12.91 -2.93 -15.92
N TYR A 383 -13.07 -3.02 -14.58
CA TYR A 383 -12.42 -2.08 -13.69
C TYR A 383 -10.98 -2.53 -13.40
N TRP A 384 -10.01 -1.73 -13.85
CA TRP A 384 -8.60 -1.85 -13.45
C TRP A 384 -8.42 -1.04 -12.18
N TRP A 385 -8.35 -1.72 -11.05
CA TRP A 385 -8.20 -1.05 -9.77
C TRP A 385 -6.74 -0.93 -9.36
N ASN A 386 -6.21 0.29 -9.38
CA ASN A 386 -4.85 0.58 -8.92
C ASN A 386 -4.78 0.55 -7.38
N PHE A 387 -5.06 -0.60 -6.81
CA PHE A 387 -4.99 -0.94 -5.40
C PHE A 387 -4.65 -2.44 -5.28
N PRO A 388 -3.72 -2.85 -4.39
CA PRO A 388 -2.93 -2.05 -3.44
C PRO A 388 -1.61 -1.49 -4.01
N VAL A 389 -1.49 -1.23 -5.29
CA VAL A 389 -0.25 -0.73 -5.91
C VAL A 389 0.34 0.47 -5.15
N THR A 390 1.67 0.48 -5.00
CA THR A 390 2.42 1.56 -4.35
C THR A 390 3.62 2.01 -5.19
N ASP A 391 3.59 1.83 -6.50
CA ASP A 391 4.70 2.21 -7.39
C ASP A 391 5.00 3.72 -7.40
N TYR A 392 4.02 4.55 -7.09
CA TYR A 392 4.14 6.00 -6.88
C TYR A 392 4.54 6.38 -5.44
N ALA A 393 4.56 5.43 -4.52
CA ALA A 393 4.85 5.58 -3.09
C ALA A 393 5.61 4.35 -2.54
N ARG A 394 6.69 3.95 -3.20
CA ARG A 394 7.44 2.69 -2.95
C ARG A 394 8.00 2.53 -1.54
N HIS A 395 8.03 3.62 -0.78
CA HIS A 395 8.40 3.63 0.64
C HIS A 395 7.27 3.14 1.56
N ILE A 396 6.10 2.77 1.01
CA ILE A 396 4.93 2.28 1.74
C ILE A 396 4.51 0.92 1.22
N VAL A 397 4.04 0.05 2.13
CA VAL A 397 3.29 -1.16 1.80
C VAL A 397 1.85 -1.01 2.29
N MET A 398 0.88 -1.24 1.40
CA MET A 398 -0.54 -1.15 1.73
C MET A 398 -1.01 -2.45 2.35
N GLN A 399 -1.38 -2.39 3.64
CA GLN A 399 -1.80 -3.57 4.40
C GLN A 399 -3.15 -3.38 5.11
N GLY A 400 -3.71 -2.19 5.09
CA GLY A 400 -4.99 -1.89 5.75
C GLY A 400 -6.20 -2.55 5.08
N PRO A 401 -7.39 -2.43 5.70
CA PRO A 401 -8.62 -2.97 5.15
C PRO A 401 -8.94 -2.45 3.75
N THR A 402 -9.44 -3.32 2.90
CA THR A 402 -9.68 -3.07 1.47
C THR A 402 -11.06 -2.47 1.25
N TYR A 403 -11.22 -1.18 1.54
CA TYR A 403 -12.44 -0.43 1.23
C TYR A 403 -12.25 0.51 0.04
N GLY A 404 -13.34 1.08 -0.46
CA GLY A 404 -13.39 1.84 -1.70
C GLY A 404 -14.02 1.06 -2.85
N LEU A 405 -14.75 -0.01 -2.52
CA LEU A 405 -15.50 -0.84 -3.46
C LEU A 405 -16.99 -0.72 -3.15
N ASP A 406 -17.77 -0.18 -4.08
CA ASP A 406 -19.21 0.02 -3.93
C ASP A 406 -19.96 -1.32 -3.95
N ASN A 407 -20.48 -1.74 -2.80
CA ASN A 407 -21.18 -3.01 -2.61
C ASN A 407 -22.65 -3.00 -3.13
N THR A 408 -23.06 -1.94 -3.78
CA THR A 408 -24.38 -1.83 -4.45
C THR A 408 -24.33 -2.11 -5.94
N LEU A 409 -23.12 -2.25 -6.53
CA LEU A 409 -22.92 -2.54 -7.94
C LEU A 409 -23.35 -3.98 -8.28
N THR A 410 -23.57 -4.20 -9.56
CA THR A 410 -23.84 -5.52 -10.14
C THR A 410 -23.05 -5.70 -11.44
N SER A 411 -23.07 -6.90 -12.01
CA SER A 411 -22.45 -7.16 -13.32
C SER A 411 -23.06 -6.35 -14.49
N LYS A 412 -24.15 -5.64 -14.26
CA LYS A 412 -24.73 -4.71 -15.26
C LYS A 412 -23.96 -3.39 -15.35
N GLU A 413 -23.33 -2.98 -14.26
CA GLU A 413 -22.56 -1.74 -14.21
C GLU A 413 -21.06 -2.00 -14.40
N VAL A 414 -20.53 -3.11 -13.88
CA VAL A 414 -19.11 -3.46 -13.95
C VAL A 414 -18.96 -4.92 -14.37
N CYS A 415 -18.26 -5.20 -15.48
CA CYS A 415 -18.13 -6.57 -15.94
C CYS A 415 -17.03 -7.36 -15.20
N GLY A 416 -16.16 -6.71 -14.44
CA GLY A 416 -15.14 -7.37 -13.64
C GLY A 416 -14.28 -6.41 -12.86
N LEU A 417 -13.54 -6.96 -11.90
CA LEU A 417 -12.57 -6.25 -11.07
C LEU A 417 -11.20 -6.92 -11.20
N ILE A 418 -10.23 -6.16 -11.70
CA ILE A 418 -8.84 -6.57 -11.88
C ILE A 418 -7.95 -5.64 -11.05
N SER A 419 -7.40 -6.16 -9.97
CA SER A 419 -6.52 -5.43 -9.06
C SER A 419 -5.12 -5.30 -9.64
N ASN A 420 -4.51 -4.11 -9.53
CA ASN A 420 -3.08 -3.89 -9.78
C ASN A 420 -2.35 -3.84 -8.42
N PRO A 421 -1.56 -4.86 -8.07
CA PRO A 421 -0.96 -4.98 -6.74
C PRO A 421 0.38 -4.28 -6.61
N MET A 422 1.02 -4.44 -5.43
CA MET A 422 2.37 -3.94 -5.18
C MET A 422 3.44 -4.81 -5.85
N GLU A 423 4.64 -4.26 -6.03
CA GLU A 423 5.86 -5.03 -6.37
C GLU A 423 6.19 -6.10 -5.30
N HIS A 424 5.63 -5.98 -4.11
CA HIS A 424 5.69 -6.95 -3.00
C HIS A 424 4.51 -7.91 -3.11
N GLY A 425 4.69 -9.01 -3.85
CA GLY A 425 3.60 -9.92 -4.21
C GLY A 425 3.02 -10.68 -3.02
N GLU A 426 3.86 -11.13 -2.09
CA GLU A 426 3.40 -11.82 -0.89
C GLU A 426 2.64 -10.87 0.06
N ALA A 427 3.12 -9.62 0.20
CA ALA A 427 2.45 -8.59 0.97
C ALA A 427 1.12 -8.14 0.31
N SER A 428 0.99 -8.26 -1.01
CA SER A 428 -0.26 -7.96 -1.73
C SER A 428 -1.39 -8.95 -1.44
N LYS A 429 -1.07 -10.16 -0.99
CA LYS A 429 -2.06 -11.23 -0.76
C LYS A 429 -3.17 -10.83 0.21
N LEU A 430 -2.87 -9.97 1.20
CA LEU A 430 -3.87 -9.51 2.16
C LEU A 430 -5.00 -8.71 1.48
N ALA A 431 -4.64 -7.77 0.62
CA ALA A 431 -5.61 -7.01 -0.16
C ALA A 431 -6.33 -7.90 -1.20
N LEU A 432 -5.59 -8.80 -1.86
CA LEU A 432 -6.14 -9.70 -2.88
C LEU A 432 -7.14 -10.71 -2.30
N TYR A 433 -6.98 -11.13 -1.05
CA TYR A 433 -7.96 -11.93 -0.32
C TYR A 433 -9.32 -11.22 -0.24
N SER A 434 -9.32 -9.93 0.06
CA SER A 434 -10.53 -9.10 0.12
C SER A 434 -11.09 -8.75 -1.27
N VAL A 435 -10.23 -8.55 -2.26
CA VAL A 435 -10.64 -8.35 -3.67
C VAL A 435 -11.37 -9.58 -4.21
N ALA A 436 -10.91 -10.78 -3.86
CA ALA A 436 -11.57 -12.02 -4.20
C ALA A 436 -12.97 -12.13 -3.59
N ASP A 437 -13.10 -11.75 -2.32
CA ASP A 437 -14.37 -11.73 -1.58
C ASP A 437 -15.39 -10.78 -2.23
N TYR A 438 -14.98 -9.54 -2.51
CA TYR A 438 -15.82 -8.57 -3.21
C TYR A 438 -16.26 -9.07 -4.59
N GLY A 439 -15.34 -9.52 -5.43
CA GLY A 439 -15.66 -9.94 -6.79
C GLY A 439 -16.57 -11.16 -6.87
N TRP A 440 -16.62 -11.96 -5.81
CA TRP A 440 -17.47 -13.13 -5.69
C TRP A 440 -18.88 -12.77 -5.21
N ASN A 441 -19.01 -12.00 -4.12
CA ASN A 441 -20.29 -11.63 -3.51
C ASN A 441 -20.28 -10.15 -3.10
N ILE A 442 -20.60 -9.30 -4.05
CA ILE A 442 -20.56 -7.84 -3.92
C ILE A 442 -21.39 -7.36 -2.74
N SER A 443 -22.64 -7.83 -2.67
CA SER A 443 -23.61 -7.31 -1.69
C SER A 443 -23.28 -7.70 -0.24
N ALA A 444 -22.61 -8.83 -0.03
CA ALA A 444 -22.19 -9.28 1.30
C ALA A 444 -20.82 -8.78 1.71
N TYR A 445 -20.07 -8.12 0.81
CA TYR A 445 -18.73 -7.67 1.08
C TYR A 445 -18.66 -6.70 2.26
N ASN A 446 -17.79 -7.03 3.21
CA ASN A 446 -17.49 -6.24 4.40
C ASN A 446 -15.97 -6.09 4.53
N PRO A 447 -15.42 -4.89 4.24
CA PRO A 447 -13.97 -4.69 4.17
C PRO A 447 -13.21 -5.09 5.42
N LEU A 448 -13.72 -4.71 6.60
CA LEU A 448 -13.05 -5.00 7.87
C LEU A 448 -13.09 -6.50 8.19
N ASP A 449 -14.23 -7.15 8.01
CA ASP A 449 -14.40 -8.58 8.26
C ASP A 449 -13.51 -9.41 7.32
N SER A 450 -13.54 -9.09 6.03
CA SER A 450 -12.71 -9.76 5.03
C SER A 450 -11.22 -9.61 5.34
N TRP A 451 -10.78 -8.41 5.74
CA TRP A 451 -9.40 -8.13 6.13
C TRP A 451 -8.97 -8.92 7.39
N GLU A 452 -9.83 -8.96 8.43
CA GLU A 452 -9.56 -9.76 9.66
C GLU A 452 -9.41 -11.26 9.37
N ARG A 453 -10.21 -11.78 8.43
CA ARG A 453 -10.10 -13.17 7.96
C ARG A 453 -8.81 -13.38 7.16
N GLY A 454 -8.44 -12.41 6.31
CA GLY A 454 -7.19 -12.43 5.54
C GLY A 454 -5.94 -12.43 6.42
N LEU A 455 -5.92 -11.64 7.50
CA LEU A 455 -4.83 -11.66 8.49
C LEU A 455 -4.66 -13.05 9.13
N ALA A 456 -5.79 -13.69 9.49
CA ALA A 456 -5.79 -15.02 10.08
C ALA A 456 -5.36 -16.11 9.07
N GLU A 457 -5.68 -15.94 7.77
CA GLU A 457 -5.25 -16.88 6.72
C GLU A 457 -3.74 -16.77 6.44
N LEU A 458 -3.21 -15.54 6.38
CA LEU A 458 -1.82 -15.32 5.96
C LEU A 458 -0.78 -15.49 7.07
N ALA A 459 -1.16 -15.22 8.31
CA ALA A 459 -0.27 -15.32 9.47
C ALA A 459 -1.02 -15.73 10.75
N PRO A 460 -1.64 -16.92 10.79
CA PRO A 460 -2.53 -17.33 11.89
C PRO A 460 -1.85 -17.30 13.26
N GLU A 461 -0.58 -17.68 13.37
CA GLU A 461 0.16 -17.71 14.63
C GLU A 461 0.65 -16.33 15.08
N ALA A 462 0.72 -15.37 14.16
CA ALA A 462 1.19 -14.01 14.39
C ALA A 462 0.10 -12.96 14.10
N LYS A 463 -1.17 -13.34 14.06
CA LYS A 463 -2.29 -12.50 13.63
C LYS A 463 -2.32 -11.15 14.33
N ASP A 464 -2.18 -11.12 15.66
CA ASP A 464 -2.31 -9.89 16.45
C ASP A 464 -1.15 -8.91 16.16
N ALA A 465 0.07 -9.41 16.02
CA ALA A 465 1.22 -8.58 15.66
C ALA A 465 1.10 -8.08 14.21
N TYR A 466 0.68 -8.95 13.29
CA TYR A 466 0.44 -8.55 11.90
C TYR A 466 -0.67 -7.51 11.80
N ARG A 467 -1.78 -7.70 12.54
CA ARG A 467 -2.89 -6.74 12.62
C ARG A 467 -2.44 -5.37 13.10
N THR A 468 -1.61 -5.34 14.16
CA THR A 468 -1.07 -4.08 14.69
C THR A 468 -0.26 -3.32 13.64
N PHE A 469 0.57 -4.01 12.86
CA PHE A 469 1.30 -3.40 11.74
C PHE A 469 0.36 -2.94 10.62
N ALA A 470 -0.52 -3.83 10.19
CA ALA A 470 -1.34 -3.66 9.01
C ALA A 470 -2.33 -2.49 9.14
N ILE A 471 -2.92 -2.28 10.33
CA ILE A 471 -3.86 -1.18 10.58
C ILE A 471 -3.20 0.21 10.53
N HIS A 472 -1.88 0.28 10.72
CA HIS A 472 -1.09 1.50 10.61
C HIS A 472 -0.34 1.63 9.26
N SER A 473 -0.65 0.75 8.30
CA SER A 473 -0.03 0.71 6.96
C SER A 473 -1.10 0.78 5.86
N CYS A 474 -1.97 1.80 5.90
CA CYS A 474 -3.12 1.96 5.02
C CYS A 474 -3.20 3.31 4.30
N ASP A 475 -2.12 4.10 4.35
CA ASP A 475 -2.04 5.42 3.71
C ASP A 475 -0.79 5.53 2.84
N THR A 476 -0.95 5.99 1.60
CA THR A 476 0.15 6.18 0.65
C THR A 476 0.65 7.62 0.61
N GLU A 477 0.23 8.48 1.54
CA GLU A 477 0.51 9.94 1.57
C GLU A 477 -0.04 10.68 0.34
N LYS A 478 -0.05 10.04 -0.82
CA LYS A 478 -0.62 10.50 -2.10
C LYS A 478 -1.50 9.39 -2.66
N GLY A 479 -2.46 9.69 -3.48
CA GLY A 479 -3.39 8.68 -4.01
C GLY A 479 -4.37 8.20 -2.94
N TYR A 480 -4.23 6.97 -2.46
CA TYR A 480 -5.13 6.45 -1.41
C TYR A 480 -4.71 6.95 -0.02
N ARG A 481 -5.48 7.89 0.50
CA ARG A 481 -5.35 8.38 1.87
C ARG A 481 -6.42 7.72 2.74
N ARG A 482 -6.16 6.49 3.16
CA ARG A 482 -7.04 5.76 4.08
C ARG A 482 -6.81 6.22 5.51
N ILE A 483 -7.87 6.27 6.31
CA ILE A 483 -7.73 6.57 7.72
C ILE A 483 -6.99 5.40 8.36
N GLU A 484 -5.75 5.67 8.68
CA GLU A 484 -4.91 4.82 9.48
C GLU A 484 -5.56 4.69 10.84
N SER A 485 -5.84 3.47 11.24
CA SER A 485 -6.35 3.20 12.57
C SER A 485 -7.39 4.22 13.10
N TRP A 486 -8.63 4.10 12.63
CA TRP A 486 -9.76 4.79 13.29
C TRP A 486 -9.89 4.42 14.80
N GLU A 487 -9.18 3.37 15.24
CA GLU A 487 -9.12 2.92 16.63
C GLU A 487 -8.19 3.79 17.47
N THR A 488 -7.14 4.36 16.89
CA THR A 488 -6.17 5.20 17.61
C THR A 488 -6.59 6.66 17.57
N LYS A 489 -6.91 7.21 18.72
CA LYS A 489 -7.19 8.64 18.84
C LYS A 489 -5.91 9.46 18.61
N THR A 490 -6.06 10.60 17.94
CA THR A 490 -5.00 11.60 17.84
C THR A 490 -5.21 12.64 18.92
N PHE A 491 -4.15 12.96 19.65
CA PHE A 491 -4.18 14.08 20.60
C PHE A 491 -2.94 14.97 20.44
N ARG A 492 -3.02 16.16 21.00
CA ARG A 492 -1.91 17.12 21.13
C ARG A 492 -1.59 17.36 22.58
N ILE A 493 -0.40 17.88 22.87
CA ILE A 493 0.09 18.09 24.24
C ILE A 493 -0.79 18.97 25.13
N ASN A 494 -1.64 19.79 24.52
CA ASN A 494 -2.57 20.69 25.25
C ASN A 494 -4.02 20.23 25.23
N ASP A 495 -4.32 19.07 24.63
CA ASP A 495 -5.69 18.58 24.43
C ASP A 495 -5.72 17.04 24.49
N TYR A 496 -5.55 16.47 25.69
CA TYR A 496 -5.68 15.04 25.92
C TYR A 496 -6.07 14.75 27.38
N THR A 497 -6.68 13.59 27.57
CA THR A 497 -6.94 13.02 28.91
C THR A 497 -5.87 12.01 29.28
N GLN A 498 -5.76 11.66 30.57
CA GLN A 498 -4.86 10.58 31.01
C GLN A 498 -5.23 9.25 30.33
N ALA A 499 -6.50 8.98 30.10
CA ALA A 499 -6.94 7.78 29.39
C ALA A 499 -6.45 7.75 27.93
N ASP A 500 -6.44 8.90 27.25
CA ASP A 500 -5.90 9.00 25.87
C ASP A 500 -4.38 8.78 25.86
N TYR A 501 -3.66 9.31 26.85
CA TYR A 501 -2.22 9.10 27.05
C TYR A 501 -1.91 7.60 27.25
N ASP A 502 -2.61 6.96 28.18
CA ASP A 502 -2.39 5.54 28.52
C ASP A 502 -2.73 4.63 27.34
N ALA A 503 -3.80 4.93 26.61
CA ALA A 503 -4.20 4.19 25.42
C ALA A 503 -3.12 4.27 24.31
N LEU A 504 -2.60 5.47 24.05
CA LEU A 504 -1.57 5.67 23.04
C LEU A 504 -0.22 5.05 23.46
N LEU A 505 0.15 5.16 24.75
CA LEU A 505 1.33 4.51 25.30
C LEU A 505 1.25 2.98 25.14
N ASN A 506 0.08 2.39 25.41
CA ASN A 506 -0.13 0.96 25.22
C ASN A 506 -0.03 0.55 23.76
N GLU A 507 -0.54 1.37 22.85
CA GLU A 507 -0.41 1.12 21.41
C GLU A 507 1.06 1.17 20.96
N PHE A 508 1.84 2.18 21.35
CA PHE A 508 3.27 2.25 21.04
C PHE A 508 4.07 1.07 21.63
N LYS A 509 3.71 0.60 22.83
CA LYS A 509 4.33 -0.62 23.41
C LYS A 509 4.01 -1.90 22.62
N LYS A 510 2.81 -2.00 22.03
CA LYS A 510 2.50 -3.10 21.10
C LYS A 510 3.33 -2.99 19.82
N ILE A 511 3.37 -1.79 19.23
CA ILE A 511 4.12 -1.49 18.01
C ILE A 511 5.59 -1.86 18.14
N GLU A 512 6.23 -1.50 19.24
CA GLU A 512 7.63 -1.85 19.53
C GLU A 512 7.89 -3.36 19.46
N LYS A 513 6.93 -4.19 19.88
CA LYS A 513 7.06 -5.64 19.95
C LYS A 513 6.79 -6.35 18.61
N VAL A 514 6.12 -5.67 17.67
CA VAL A 514 5.69 -6.29 16.40
C VAL A 514 6.82 -6.97 15.64
N PRO A 515 8.02 -6.39 15.44
CA PRO A 515 9.07 -7.05 14.68
C PRO A 515 9.51 -8.38 15.30
N ALA A 516 9.65 -8.41 16.63
CA ALA A 516 10.07 -9.59 17.36
C ALA A 516 8.97 -10.68 17.33
N GLU A 517 7.71 -10.31 17.53
CA GLU A 517 6.58 -11.25 17.52
C GLU A 517 6.34 -11.82 16.13
N MET A 518 6.36 -11.00 15.08
CA MET A 518 6.29 -11.46 13.70
C MET A 518 7.45 -12.40 13.36
N GLY A 519 8.67 -12.04 13.73
CA GLY A 519 9.85 -12.87 13.52
C GLY A 519 9.77 -14.24 14.18
N ALA A 520 9.25 -14.30 15.40
CA ALA A 520 9.16 -15.52 16.20
C ALA A 520 7.98 -16.42 15.81
N LYS A 521 6.82 -15.84 15.51
CA LYS A 521 5.57 -16.60 15.37
C LYS A 521 5.16 -16.83 13.92
N CYS A 522 5.45 -15.89 12.97
CA CYS A 522 4.98 -16.00 11.60
C CYS A 522 5.65 -17.17 10.86
N THR A 523 4.86 -18.15 10.45
CA THR A 523 5.32 -19.31 9.66
C THR A 523 5.43 -18.99 8.17
N ASN A 524 4.71 -17.97 7.67
CA ASN A 524 4.81 -17.49 6.30
C ASN A 524 6.10 -16.68 6.10
N LYS A 525 7.19 -17.41 5.78
CA LYS A 525 8.53 -16.80 5.65
C LYS A 525 8.67 -15.86 4.46
N ALA A 526 7.91 -16.08 3.39
CA ALA A 526 7.92 -15.23 2.21
C ALA A 526 7.30 -13.86 2.52
N LEU A 527 6.13 -13.83 3.15
CA LEU A 527 5.50 -12.62 3.64
C LEU A 527 6.41 -11.86 4.63
N LEU A 528 6.99 -12.59 5.59
CA LEU A 528 7.89 -11.99 6.58
C LEU A 528 9.13 -11.36 5.93
N ALA A 529 9.69 -12.00 4.90
CA ALA A 529 10.85 -11.48 4.18
C ALA A 529 10.54 -10.16 3.47
N GLU A 530 9.39 -10.07 2.77
CA GLU A 530 8.98 -8.84 2.09
C GLU A 530 8.66 -7.71 3.07
N LEU A 531 7.97 -7.98 4.18
CA LEU A 531 7.56 -6.96 5.14
C LEU A 531 8.69 -6.51 6.10
N ARG A 532 9.77 -7.29 6.24
CA ARG A 532 10.80 -7.09 7.25
C ARG A 532 11.33 -5.65 7.34
N PRO A 533 11.66 -4.93 6.24
CA PRO A 533 12.16 -3.56 6.33
C PRO A 533 11.17 -2.61 7.03
N TRP A 534 9.89 -2.70 6.67
CA TRP A 534 8.83 -1.90 7.28
C TRP A 534 8.55 -2.29 8.73
N LEU A 535 8.56 -3.59 9.05
CA LEU A 535 8.38 -4.07 10.42
C LEU A 535 9.46 -3.53 11.37
N VAL A 536 10.72 -3.51 10.92
CA VAL A 536 11.83 -2.95 11.72
C VAL A 536 11.62 -1.46 12.00
N GLU A 537 11.30 -0.68 10.98
CA GLU A 537 11.05 0.76 11.17
C GLU A 537 9.77 1.04 11.97
N PHE A 538 8.77 0.19 11.86
CA PHE A 538 7.56 0.26 12.67
C PHE A 538 7.85 0.03 14.16
N GLY A 539 8.70 -0.93 14.50
CA GLY A 539 9.14 -1.12 15.89
C GLY A 539 9.85 0.12 16.46
N LYS A 540 10.70 0.77 15.65
CA LYS A 540 11.36 2.03 16.05
C LYS A 540 10.35 3.17 16.23
N LEU A 541 9.28 3.22 15.43
CA LEU A 541 8.18 4.17 15.63
C LEU A 541 7.52 3.96 16.98
N GLY A 542 7.37 2.71 17.43
CA GLY A 542 6.89 2.40 18.78
C GLY A 542 7.76 3.03 19.87
N VAL A 543 9.08 2.93 19.73
CA VAL A 543 10.04 3.56 20.67
C VAL A 543 9.94 5.08 20.62
N ARG A 544 9.93 5.67 19.42
CA ARG A 544 9.82 7.13 19.24
C ARG A 544 8.55 7.69 19.86
N GLY A 545 7.43 7.00 19.69
CA GLY A 545 6.16 7.41 20.27
C GLY A 545 6.17 7.36 21.80
N GLN A 546 6.77 6.34 22.41
CA GLN A 546 6.96 6.24 23.85
C GLN A 546 7.85 7.37 24.37
N ASN A 547 8.96 7.67 23.68
CA ASN A 547 9.87 8.77 24.01
C ASN A 547 9.16 10.12 23.97
N ALA A 548 8.33 10.39 22.97
CA ALA A 548 7.55 11.63 22.88
C ALA A 548 6.54 11.76 24.04
N LEU A 549 5.86 10.67 24.40
CA LEU A 549 4.98 10.65 25.57
C LEU A 549 5.76 10.90 26.88
N GLN A 550 6.91 10.27 27.04
CA GLN A 550 7.79 10.48 28.19
C GLN A 550 8.27 11.95 28.28
N LEU A 551 8.60 12.56 27.14
CA LEU A 551 9.05 13.94 27.09
C LEU A 551 7.96 14.93 27.55
N ILE A 552 6.67 14.62 27.30
CA ILE A 552 5.54 15.39 27.83
C ILE A 552 5.60 15.42 29.38
N GLU A 553 5.84 14.28 30.01
CA GLU A 553 5.93 14.21 31.47
C GLU A 553 7.19 14.89 32.00
N ILE A 554 8.32 14.73 31.34
CA ILE A 554 9.58 15.43 31.68
C ILE A 554 9.38 16.94 31.58
N SER A 555 8.68 17.44 30.59
CA SER A 555 8.44 18.88 30.41
C SER A 555 7.63 19.53 31.55
N LYS A 556 6.85 18.74 32.30
CA LYS A 556 6.02 19.23 33.44
C LYS A 556 6.76 19.21 34.76
N ASN A 557 7.66 18.26 34.99
CA ASN A 557 8.16 17.88 36.30
C ASN A 557 9.68 18.06 36.49
N ASN A 558 10.43 18.29 35.41
CA ASN A 558 11.89 18.28 35.44
C ASN A 558 12.51 19.67 35.20
N THR A 559 13.81 19.77 35.42
CA THR A 559 14.56 21.00 35.16
C THR A 559 14.71 21.28 33.66
N PRO A 560 14.96 22.53 33.23
CA PRO A 560 15.23 22.86 31.84
C PRO A 560 16.38 22.04 31.20
N ALA A 561 17.41 21.76 31.99
CA ALA A 561 18.54 20.95 31.51
C ALA A 561 18.16 19.47 31.29
N GLU A 562 17.39 18.88 32.21
CA GLU A 562 16.89 17.50 32.04
C GLU A 562 15.94 17.39 30.86
N PHE A 563 15.05 18.36 30.67
CA PHE A 563 14.18 18.41 29.49
C PHE A 563 15.02 18.48 28.21
N TRP A 564 15.98 19.41 28.14
CA TRP A 564 16.80 19.61 26.95
C TRP A 564 17.62 18.37 26.59
N ASN A 565 18.23 17.73 27.58
CA ASN A 565 19.01 16.51 27.39
C ASN A 565 18.12 15.39 26.83
N SER A 566 16.95 15.16 27.42
CA SER A 566 16.00 14.15 26.94
C SER A 566 15.47 14.49 25.57
N TYR A 567 15.21 15.77 25.28
CA TYR A 567 14.79 16.22 23.94
C TYR A 567 15.81 15.85 22.87
N LEU A 568 17.12 16.11 23.14
CA LEU A 568 18.19 15.74 22.21
C LEU A 568 18.30 14.23 22.02
N ASP A 569 18.21 13.46 23.11
CA ASP A 569 18.32 12.00 23.08
C ASP A 569 17.15 11.33 22.34
N PHE A 570 15.98 11.97 22.32
CA PHE A 570 14.76 11.46 21.71
C PHE A 570 14.55 11.89 20.24
N GLN A 571 15.44 12.72 19.72
CA GLN A 571 15.45 13.07 18.30
C GLN A 571 15.89 11.90 17.44
N MET A 572 15.33 11.83 16.25
CA MET A 572 15.84 10.90 15.23
C MET A 572 17.21 11.35 14.73
N SER A 573 18.15 10.43 14.67
CA SER A 573 19.41 10.66 13.97
C SER A 573 19.18 10.84 12.46
N PRO A 574 20.13 11.45 11.72
CA PRO A 574 20.06 11.52 10.27
C PRO A 574 19.87 10.16 9.60
N GLU A 575 20.50 9.11 10.12
CA GLU A 575 20.39 7.74 9.64
C GLU A 575 18.99 7.17 9.88
N GLU A 576 18.40 7.43 11.05
CA GLU A 576 17.02 7.02 11.37
C GLU A 576 16.00 7.74 10.49
N ILE A 577 16.22 9.03 10.22
CA ILE A 577 15.37 9.79 9.29
C ILE A 577 15.42 9.18 7.89
N GLN A 578 16.59 8.78 7.40
CA GLN A 578 16.73 8.15 6.09
C GLN A 578 16.09 6.75 6.06
N ALA A 579 16.29 5.94 7.10
CA ALA A 579 15.68 4.62 7.22
C ALA A 579 14.13 4.71 7.24
N TYR A 580 13.58 5.64 8.02
CA TYR A 580 12.14 5.89 8.06
C TYR A 580 11.61 6.37 6.70
N LYS A 581 12.30 7.29 6.02
CA LYS A 581 11.89 7.76 4.68
C LYS A 581 11.85 6.64 3.65
N ALA A 582 12.62 5.59 3.81
CA ALA A 582 12.66 4.45 2.91
C ALA A 582 11.53 3.44 3.19
N HIS A 583 11.03 3.33 4.44
CA HIS A 583 10.06 2.30 4.85
C HIS A 583 9.05 2.88 5.85
N LYS A 584 8.12 3.69 5.36
CA LYS A 584 7.16 4.41 6.21
C LYS A 584 5.94 3.57 6.59
N SER A 585 5.50 3.75 7.81
CA SER A 585 4.20 3.33 8.35
C SER A 585 3.75 4.34 9.42
N GLY A 586 2.49 4.31 9.83
CA GLY A 586 1.97 5.26 10.81
C GLY A 586 1.91 6.71 10.33
N THR A 587 1.84 6.94 9.01
CA THR A 587 1.99 8.26 8.37
C THR A 587 0.84 9.22 8.63
N MET A 588 -0.34 8.73 8.99
CA MET A 588 -1.52 9.57 9.25
C MET A 588 -1.59 10.11 10.68
N LYS A 589 -1.18 9.32 11.68
CA LYS A 589 -1.38 9.66 13.10
C LYS A 589 -0.13 9.50 13.96
N LEU A 590 0.56 8.35 13.87
CA LEU A 590 1.58 7.98 14.85
C LEU A 590 2.89 8.75 14.65
N GLN A 591 3.40 8.80 13.42
CA GLN A 591 4.58 9.60 13.12
C GLN A 591 4.30 11.11 13.25
N PRO A 592 3.17 11.66 12.75
CA PRO A 592 2.80 13.05 13.03
C PRO A 592 2.62 13.38 14.49
N PHE A 593 2.13 12.43 15.31
CA PHE A 593 2.09 12.60 16.76
C PHE A 593 3.48 12.85 17.34
N TYR A 594 4.46 11.99 16.99
CA TYR A 594 5.85 12.15 17.41
C TYR A 594 6.42 13.50 16.96
N GLU A 595 6.34 13.82 15.68
CA GLU A 595 6.91 15.04 15.10
C GLU A 595 6.30 16.31 15.69
N ASN A 596 4.97 16.38 15.79
CA ASN A 596 4.28 17.52 16.35
C ASN A 596 4.57 17.69 17.86
N THR A 597 4.61 16.58 18.62
CA THR A 597 4.90 16.62 20.05
C THR A 597 6.31 17.14 20.32
N MET A 598 7.31 16.61 19.58
CA MET A 598 8.70 17.09 19.69
C MET A 598 8.80 18.59 19.37
N TYR A 599 8.14 19.04 18.30
CA TYR A 599 8.15 20.44 17.88
C TYR A 599 7.44 21.35 18.88
N ASP A 600 6.24 20.99 19.31
CA ASP A 600 5.44 21.80 20.22
C ASP A 600 6.14 21.94 21.59
N LEU A 601 6.77 20.85 22.09
CA LEU A 601 7.53 20.88 23.35
C LEU A 601 8.80 21.73 23.23
N LEU A 602 9.51 21.66 22.10
CA LEU A 602 10.64 22.57 21.82
C LEU A 602 10.19 24.02 21.84
N CYS A 603 9.10 24.35 21.15
CA CYS A 603 8.56 25.71 21.11
C CYS A 603 8.18 26.22 22.49
N ASN A 604 7.51 25.38 23.29
CA ASN A 604 7.12 25.74 24.67
C ASN A 604 8.35 25.96 25.57
N PHE A 605 9.33 25.05 25.50
CA PHE A 605 10.60 25.18 26.24
C PHE A 605 11.33 26.46 25.87
N TYR A 606 11.60 26.66 24.58
CA TYR A 606 12.38 27.79 24.08
C TYR A 606 11.70 29.14 24.37
N LYS A 607 10.40 29.21 24.12
CA LYS A 607 9.61 30.41 24.45
C LYS A 607 9.57 30.68 25.99
N GLY A 608 9.46 29.62 26.78
CA GLY A 608 9.50 29.73 28.24
C GLY A 608 10.85 30.29 28.75
N MET A 609 11.96 29.92 28.11
CA MET A 609 13.30 30.36 28.50
C MET A 609 13.68 31.74 27.93
N THR A 610 13.20 32.08 26.71
CA THR A 610 13.66 33.28 25.97
C THR A 610 12.61 34.34 25.75
N GLY A 611 11.33 34.00 25.94
CA GLY A 611 10.18 34.89 25.66
C GLY A 611 9.79 34.91 24.16
N VAL A 612 10.56 34.28 23.26
CA VAL A 612 10.31 34.28 21.81
C VAL A 612 10.18 32.84 21.26
N GLN A 613 9.52 32.68 20.14
CA GLN A 613 9.46 31.40 19.44
C GLN A 613 10.80 31.08 18.78
N PRO A 614 11.22 29.80 18.72
CA PRO A 614 12.40 29.43 17.95
C PRO A 614 12.13 29.60 16.45
N ASP A 615 13.17 29.94 15.71
CA ASP A 615 13.15 29.92 14.25
C ASP A 615 13.86 28.65 13.73
N THR A 616 13.08 27.62 13.48
CA THR A 616 13.58 26.33 12.96
C THR A 616 13.73 26.32 11.44
N SER A 617 13.58 27.48 10.78
CA SER A 617 13.76 27.61 9.33
C SER A 617 15.24 27.47 8.95
N ARG A 618 15.49 26.97 7.73
CA ARG A 618 16.86 26.89 7.17
C ARG A 618 17.53 28.26 6.94
N ASN A 619 16.77 29.35 7.06
CA ASN A 619 17.20 30.71 6.83
C ASN A 619 17.35 31.52 8.14
N ALA A 620 17.39 30.85 9.29
CA ALA A 620 17.66 31.52 10.56
C ALA A 620 18.95 32.34 10.48
N ARG A 621 18.93 33.54 11.01
CA ARG A 621 20.05 34.50 10.93
C ARG A 621 20.36 35.09 12.29
N CYS A 622 21.65 35.17 12.59
CA CYS A 622 22.12 35.86 13.76
C CYS A 622 21.62 37.33 13.78
N PRO A 623 21.15 37.84 14.93
CA PRO A 623 20.80 39.23 15.08
C PRO A 623 21.97 40.16 14.72
N GLN A 624 21.75 41.13 13.84
CA GLN A 624 22.79 42.01 13.31
C GLN A 624 23.46 42.92 14.35
N HIS A 625 22.91 43.05 15.55
CA HIS A 625 23.40 43.91 16.63
C HIS A 625 24.47 43.25 17.53
N LEU A 626 24.80 41.99 17.27
CA LEU A 626 25.85 41.29 18.02
C LEU A 626 27.16 41.31 17.24
N THR A 627 28.25 41.72 17.90
CA THR A 627 29.61 41.54 17.39
C THR A 627 30.16 40.23 17.96
N ILE A 628 30.32 39.24 17.09
CA ILE A 628 30.83 37.91 17.43
C ILE A 628 32.26 37.79 16.94
N VAL A 629 33.14 37.24 17.78
CA VAL A 629 34.54 36.90 17.44
C VAL A 629 34.82 35.47 17.85
N ALA A 630 35.21 34.64 16.89
CA ALA A 630 35.58 33.24 17.08
C ALA A 630 36.63 32.85 16.02
N ALA A 631 37.26 31.71 16.14
CA ALA A 631 38.15 31.17 15.12
C ALA A 631 37.45 31.06 13.74
N ASP A 632 36.16 30.69 13.72
CA ASP A 632 35.28 30.77 12.55
C ASP A 632 34.03 31.56 12.93
N THR A 633 34.06 32.87 12.76
CA THR A 633 32.96 33.78 13.12
C THR A 633 31.69 33.50 12.33
N LEU A 634 31.82 33.00 11.09
CA LEU A 634 30.64 32.71 10.25
C LEU A 634 29.89 31.49 10.79
N LYS A 635 30.61 30.42 11.16
CA LYS A 635 29.98 29.25 11.80
C LYS A 635 29.46 29.56 13.20
N ALA A 636 30.16 30.43 13.96
CA ALA A 636 29.72 30.81 15.29
C ALA A 636 28.35 31.52 15.33
N GLN A 637 27.88 32.09 14.22
CA GLN A 637 26.56 32.66 14.10
C GLN A 637 25.44 31.64 14.38
N ALA A 638 25.69 30.34 14.17
CA ALA A 638 24.75 29.27 14.48
C ALA A 638 24.39 29.15 15.96
N ALA A 639 25.22 29.71 16.86
CA ALA A 639 24.91 29.75 18.29
C ALA A 639 24.07 31.00 18.70
N PHE A 640 23.62 31.81 17.73
CA PHE A 640 22.89 33.07 17.98
C PHE A 640 21.75 33.29 16.99
N ASP A 641 21.34 32.29 16.26
CA ASP A 641 20.42 32.42 15.14
C ASP A 641 18.96 32.13 15.51
N ASN A 642 18.67 31.94 16.79
CA ASN A 642 17.35 31.62 17.34
C ASN A 642 16.83 30.26 16.86
N ASN A 643 17.74 29.38 16.40
CA ASN A 643 17.41 28.03 15.95
C ASN A 643 18.16 26.98 16.81
N PRO A 644 17.53 26.41 17.81
CA PRO A 644 18.20 25.46 18.71
C PRO A 644 18.59 24.12 18.05
N HIS A 645 18.26 23.92 16.75
CA HIS A 645 18.73 22.76 15.97
C HIS A 645 20.08 23.00 15.30
N THR A 646 20.51 24.23 15.11
CA THR A 646 21.85 24.56 14.62
C THR A 646 22.86 24.51 15.74
N THR A 647 24.11 24.25 15.44
CA THR A 647 25.15 24.13 16.47
C THR A 647 26.46 24.76 16.02
N PHE A 648 27.21 25.24 17.01
CA PHE A 648 28.58 25.66 16.86
C PHE A 648 29.47 24.99 17.92
N THR A 649 30.49 24.25 17.50
CA THR A 649 31.46 23.70 18.42
C THR A 649 32.63 24.68 18.56
N ASN A 650 32.77 25.27 19.76
CA ASN A 650 33.89 26.08 20.13
C ASN A 650 35.02 25.21 20.67
N GLY A 651 36.21 25.32 20.11
CA GLY A 651 37.40 24.60 20.58
C GLY A 651 38.45 25.49 21.27
N ASP A 652 38.25 26.81 21.24
CA ASP A 652 39.21 27.79 21.78
C ASP A 652 38.44 28.92 22.50
N VAL A 653 38.28 30.07 21.84
CA VAL A 653 37.58 31.25 22.42
C VAL A 653 36.50 31.75 21.50
N LEU A 654 35.29 31.81 22.04
CA LEU A 654 34.17 32.53 21.43
C LEU A 654 33.86 33.76 22.28
N SER A 655 33.78 34.92 21.67
CA SER A 655 33.41 36.13 22.39
C SER A 655 32.34 36.94 21.63
N PHE A 656 31.47 37.62 22.36
CA PHE A 656 30.45 38.48 21.78
C PHE A 656 30.13 39.68 22.68
N THR A 657 29.64 40.75 22.05
CA THR A 657 29.19 41.96 22.76
C THR A 657 27.82 41.74 23.39
N LEU A 658 27.63 42.28 24.62
CA LEU A 658 26.33 42.27 25.28
C LEU A 658 25.48 43.45 24.77
N PRO A 659 24.24 43.22 24.37
CA PRO A 659 23.29 44.30 24.11
C PRO A 659 23.06 45.14 25.38
N ALA A 660 22.85 46.45 25.21
CA ALA A 660 22.56 47.36 26.29
C ALA A 660 21.29 46.91 27.05
N GLY A 661 21.40 46.85 28.42
CA GLY A 661 20.27 46.41 29.27
C GLY A 661 20.17 44.90 29.43
N SER A 662 21.11 44.11 28.94
CA SER A 662 21.16 42.67 29.26
C SER A 662 21.41 42.45 30.74
N THR A 663 20.57 41.67 31.37
CA THR A 663 20.65 41.33 32.81
C THR A 663 20.99 39.85 33.03
N GLN A 664 20.72 39.03 32.03
CA GLN A 664 21.02 37.61 32.03
C GLN A 664 21.51 37.17 30.65
N CYS A 665 22.17 36.02 30.59
CA CYS A 665 22.54 35.34 29.34
C CYS A 665 22.20 33.86 29.47
N LEU A 666 21.29 33.39 28.63
CA LEU A 666 20.97 31.99 28.56
C LEU A 666 21.98 31.29 27.60
N ILE A 667 22.48 30.16 28.04
CA ILE A 667 23.31 29.26 27.25
C ILE A 667 22.62 27.92 27.13
N ILE A 668 22.42 27.46 25.92
CA ILE A 668 21.91 26.11 25.59
C ILE A 668 23.03 25.37 24.85
N SER A 669 23.51 24.27 25.40
CA SER A 669 24.60 23.47 24.88
C SER A 669 24.27 21.96 24.84
N SER A 670 25.06 21.20 24.13
CA SER A 670 25.01 19.74 24.21
C SER A 670 25.48 19.24 25.57
N PRO A 671 24.91 18.14 26.09
CA PRO A 671 25.22 17.66 27.45
C PRO A 671 26.62 17.04 27.59
N GLN A 672 27.34 16.75 26.50
CA GLN A 672 28.58 16.02 26.52
C GLN A 672 29.80 16.93 26.77
N ASN A 673 30.57 16.58 27.82
CA ASN A 673 31.94 17.02 28.12
C ASN A 673 32.23 18.52 28.03
N THR A 674 31.47 19.34 28.74
CA THR A 674 31.81 20.76 28.81
C THR A 674 32.93 21.03 29.80
N THR A 675 34.12 21.34 29.31
CA THR A 675 35.22 21.94 30.07
C THR A 675 35.29 23.44 29.79
N ALA A 676 34.14 24.07 29.52
CA ALA A 676 34.11 25.47 29.14
C ALA A 676 33.92 26.40 30.35
N THR A 677 34.59 27.53 30.30
CA THR A 677 34.46 28.61 31.26
C THR A 677 33.92 29.86 30.57
N LEU A 678 32.98 30.53 31.23
CA LEU A 678 32.43 31.81 30.82
C LEU A 678 33.07 32.94 31.61
N LYS A 679 33.59 33.95 30.90
CA LYS A 679 34.10 35.18 31.48
C LYS A 679 33.25 36.36 31.07
N GLN A 680 32.96 37.23 32.03
CA GLN A 680 32.30 38.51 31.80
C GLN A 680 33.34 39.62 31.81
N LEU A 681 33.41 40.40 30.75
CA LEU A 681 34.44 41.39 30.56
C LEU A 681 33.84 42.81 30.50
N SER A 682 34.59 43.77 31.08
CA SER A 682 34.28 45.18 30.90
C SER A 682 34.54 45.64 29.45
N SER A 683 34.11 46.82 29.07
CA SER A 683 34.40 47.46 27.78
C SER A 683 35.91 47.64 27.51
N LYS A 684 36.73 47.65 28.55
CA LYS A 684 38.21 47.69 28.49
C LYS A 684 38.89 46.31 28.53
N GLY A 685 38.12 45.22 28.47
CA GLY A 685 38.64 43.85 28.46
C GLY A 685 39.04 43.29 29.83
N LYS A 686 38.76 44.00 30.95
CA LYS A 686 39.05 43.47 32.28
C LYS A 686 38.01 42.41 32.64
N VAL A 687 38.43 41.25 33.16
CA VAL A 687 37.57 40.20 33.70
C VAL A 687 36.88 40.71 34.95
N LEU A 688 35.54 40.68 34.97
CA LEU A 688 34.69 41.09 36.07
C LEU A 688 34.11 39.90 36.86
N ALA A 689 33.86 38.80 36.14
CA ALA A 689 33.40 37.54 36.70
C ALA A 689 33.85 36.38 35.81
N GLU A 690 34.00 35.20 36.41
CA GLU A 690 34.34 33.96 35.72
C GLU A 690 33.59 32.80 36.38
N GLU A 691 32.96 31.95 35.63
CA GLU A 691 32.23 30.79 36.11
C GLU A 691 32.23 29.62 35.09
N PRO A 692 32.17 28.37 35.53
CA PRO A 692 32.10 27.24 34.64
C PRO A 692 30.72 27.10 33.96
N ILE A 693 30.72 26.59 32.76
CA ILE A 693 29.46 26.10 32.10
C ILE A 693 29.38 24.61 32.43
N ASN A 694 28.48 24.26 33.37
CA ASN A 694 28.40 22.91 33.92
C ASN A 694 26.99 22.25 33.74
N ALA A 695 26.11 22.93 33.05
CA ALA A 695 24.79 22.43 32.70
C ALA A 695 24.48 22.72 31.21
N SER A 696 23.76 21.83 30.56
CA SER A 696 23.37 21.99 29.14
C SER A 696 22.41 23.15 28.91
N VAL A 697 21.68 23.58 29.92
CA VAL A 697 20.90 24.82 29.94
C VAL A 697 21.28 25.57 31.18
N GLN A 698 21.93 26.73 31.04
CA GLN A 698 22.42 27.55 32.14
C GLN A 698 22.10 29.03 31.89
N THR A 699 21.53 29.68 32.89
CA THR A 699 21.27 31.14 32.88
C THR A 699 22.33 31.83 33.71
N ILE A 700 23.13 32.68 33.12
CA ILE A 700 24.20 33.45 33.73
C ILE A 700 23.67 34.82 34.10
N GLN A 701 23.92 35.26 35.33
CA GLN A 701 23.59 36.62 35.74
C GLN A 701 24.67 37.60 35.25
N ILE A 702 24.29 38.65 34.57
CA ILE A 702 25.21 39.67 34.05
C ILE A 702 25.59 40.62 35.19
N VAL A 703 26.93 40.67 35.49
CA VAL A 703 27.43 41.58 36.51
C VAL A 703 27.47 43.02 36.01
N LYS A 704 27.41 43.96 36.95
CA LYS A 704 27.49 45.39 36.63
C LYS A 704 28.71 45.72 35.80
N ASP A 705 28.62 46.56 34.81
CA ASP A 705 29.68 47.05 33.89
C ASP A 705 30.22 45.97 32.91
N ALA A 706 29.61 44.76 32.84
CA ALA A 706 29.94 43.79 31.84
C ALA A 706 29.45 44.28 30.44
N ALA A 707 30.32 44.27 29.47
CA ALA A 707 30.07 44.70 28.11
C ALA A 707 30.28 43.59 27.07
N LYS A 708 30.94 42.49 27.46
CA LYS A 708 31.30 41.40 26.60
C LYS A 708 31.29 40.08 27.37
N ILE A 709 30.91 39.01 26.71
CA ILE A 709 31.07 37.67 27.22
C ILE A 709 32.16 36.95 26.37
N GLU A 710 32.96 36.12 27.05
CA GLU A 710 33.91 35.24 26.42
C GLU A 710 33.70 33.83 26.96
N ILE A 711 33.55 32.84 26.07
CA ILE A 711 33.47 31.43 26.39
C ILE A 711 34.75 30.79 25.92
N GLN A 712 35.47 30.19 26.84
CA GLN A 712 36.76 29.54 26.61
C GLN A 712 36.65 28.03 26.86
N GLY A 713 37.20 27.22 25.96
CA GLY A 713 37.20 25.76 26.07
C GLY A 713 36.32 25.04 25.07
N ASN A 714 36.27 23.73 25.18
CA ASN A 714 35.52 22.87 24.23
C ASN A 714 34.07 22.69 24.64
N ILE A 715 33.16 23.22 23.84
CA ILE A 715 31.73 23.17 24.07
C ILE A 715 30.96 23.22 22.72
N THR A 716 29.93 22.39 22.58
CA THR A 716 28.98 22.50 21.46
C THR A 716 27.76 23.31 21.91
N LEU A 717 27.63 24.49 21.36
CA LEU A 717 26.58 25.45 21.64
C LEU A 717 25.43 25.30 20.64
N HIS A 718 24.20 25.24 21.15
CA HIS A 718 22.97 25.30 20.36
C HIS A 718 22.46 26.73 20.29
N GLU A 719 22.44 27.46 21.46
CA GLU A 719 21.97 28.84 21.49
C GLU A 719 22.62 29.63 22.62
N ILE A 720 22.89 30.88 22.36
CA ILE A 720 23.30 31.89 23.32
C ILE A 720 22.35 33.08 23.19
N VAL A 721 21.58 33.36 24.23
CA VAL A 721 20.55 34.42 24.21
C VAL A 721 20.77 35.42 25.35
N PRO A 722 21.28 36.63 25.07
CA PRO A 722 21.28 37.72 26.02
C PRO A 722 19.83 38.16 26.32
N LEU A 723 19.43 38.12 27.56
CA LEU A 723 18.08 38.45 28.02
C LEU A 723 18.05 39.80 28.73
N GLN A 724 16.99 40.57 28.47
CA GLN A 724 16.70 41.81 29.18
C GLN A 724 15.55 41.52 30.16
N THR A 725 15.67 41.97 31.39
CA THR A 725 14.52 41.91 32.33
C THR A 725 13.47 42.90 31.84
N THR A 726 12.36 42.41 31.32
CA THR A 726 11.17 43.24 31.12
C THR A 726 10.75 43.76 32.48
N LYS A 727 10.75 45.11 32.66
CA LYS A 727 10.21 45.79 33.86
C LYS A 727 8.72 45.53 34.00
#